data_8b6136eb3a46f00f3c277efa8a2657ec
#
_entry.id   8b6136eb3a46f00f3c277efa8a2657ec
#
_cell.length_a   1.000
_cell.length_b   1.000
_cell.length_c   1.000
_cell.angle_alpha   90.00
_cell.angle_beta   90.00
_cell.angle_gamma   90.00
#
_symmetry.space_group_name_H-M   'P 1'
#
loop_
_entity.id
_entity.type
_entity.pdbx_description
1 polymer ?
#
loop_
_entity_poly.entity_id
_entity_poly.type
_entity_poly.pdbx_seq_one_letter_code
_entity_poly.pdbx_strand_id
1 'polypeptide(L)'
;HHELEQVNLAVYPPVGDKPDQISANKAIYDPKQSVITFLGNVKVETKDALKVNSESIAYDQNNEIAQTDAPISFNRENVSGHSTGGIVFAKSKKLDLKKDVEITVAPEVLKDAKAKPSSTRSRPVTIRSAQASFEQETMKLSFSGGVTAEQDRDVMSGENLYGTLNEQKHLQKLEVRGNSYLRSMEEGRSAEVHSADMDFFLDADQRLERAVAMGNAGVKTLDADSELQLNGANLIEVLFQAQGDRSLLKQMRTEGRSVINLSAPKSKANDPRAANKRLTADAVKLIWRVTGRDLDKAEAVGNAELFVDPVMKNARADQKTLTAPRIDCDFFETGNLARSFTATGGAKAVIEPVQKVEDRGTRTLTSQKMTAVFARDTQDIDRMDAQGEAKFNENDRNGVASNISYTAADNTVRLRGGDPTVWDSRARTKGVELDSDLTNKVSHSRGKTATTYYSQEQTNGATPFSKVKSPVYVVSDRGEFHSDSGVAIYTGNARAWQDDNFVRGDKLTIYVNEKRMDANGHVQSEIYNARRRIEGASSTVPVFATADSMSYSDINRTLHYESNVDIRQGTDRLTSAVADVYLLKDSSEVEKTIAQRNVVLTQPNRKGTGDWIQYTSADEVAVLKGNPARVEDAEKGSTEGGRLTVYMRDGRVIADDVRGPRSPGRVRSVHKVKKQ
;
A
#
# COMPACT_ATOMS: atom_id res chain seq x y z
N HIS A 1 -26.92 80.40 -24.28
CA HIS A 1 -27.35 79.46 -23.27
C HIS A 1 -28.73 79.94 -22.78
N HIS A 2 -29.67 78.98 -22.64
CA HIS A 2 -30.95 79.17 -22.01
C HIS A 2 -30.89 78.54 -20.61
N GLU A 3 -31.25 79.34 -19.59
CA GLU A 3 -31.30 78.89 -18.17
C GLU A 3 -32.76 78.76 -17.75
N LEU A 4 -33.03 77.67 -17.05
CA LEU A 4 -34.32 77.34 -16.41
C LEU A 4 -34.10 77.03 -14.93
N GLU A 5 -34.92 77.59 -14.06
CA GLU A 5 -34.94 77.36 -12.62
C GLU A 5 -36.13 76.44 -12.22
N GLN A 6 -35.95 75.65 -11.18
CA GLN A 6 -36.98 74.72 -10.64
C GLN A 6 -37.54 73.82 -11.78
N VAL A 7 -36.65 73.13 -12.48
CA VAL A 7 -36.99 72.32 -13.65
C VAL A 7 -37.74 71.03 -13.23
N ASN A 8 -38.85 70.79 -13.94
CA ASN A 8 -39.53 69.50 -13.91
C ASN A 8 -39.87 69.15 -15.37
N LEU A 9 -39.17 68.16 -15.94
CA LEU A 9 -39.26 67.78 -17.33
C LEU A 9 -39.85 66.37 -17.43
N ALA A 10 -40.86 66.17 -18.28
CA ALA A 10 -41.41 64.88 -18.59
C ALA A 10 -41.06 64.57 -20.06
N VAL A 11 -40.31 63.49 -20.28
CA VAL A 11 -39.89 63.00 -21.62
C VAL A 11 -40.74 61.78 -22.00
N TYR A 12 -41.66 61.96 -22.95
CA TYR A 12 -42.54 60.89 -23.40
C TYR A 12 -41.83 60.07 -24.48
N PRO A 13 -41.83 58.73 -24.39
CA PRO A 13 -41.32 57.88 -25.45
C PRO A 13 -42.19 57.94 -26.69
N PRO A 14 -41.66 57.59 -27.88
CA PRO A 14 -42.44 57.51 -29.11
C PRO A 14 -43.64 56.54 -29.04
N VAL A 15 -43.56 55.58 -28.17
CA VAL A 15 -44.62 54.55 -27.93
C VAL A 15 -44.69 54.29 -26.43
N GLY A 16 -45.90 54.45 -25.82
CA GLY A 16 -46.19 54.22 -24.41
C GLY A 16 -46.62 55.49 -23.65
N ASP A 17 -47.35 55.31 -22.55
CA ASP A 17 -48.00 56.41 -21.79
C ASP A 17 -47.22 56.94 -20.61
N LYS A 18 -46.12 56.27 -20.18
CA LYS A 18 -45.32 56.69 -19.04
C LYS A 18 -44.06 57.48 -19.49
N PRO A 19 -43.92 58.71 -19.09
CA PRO A 19 -42.72 59.52 -19.38
C PRO A 19 -41.58 59.20 -18.44
N ASP A 20 -40.36 59.44 -18.86
CA ASP A 20 -39.23 59.66 -17.98
C ASP A 20 -39.34 61.07 -17.33
N GLN A 21 -39.14 61.17 -16.01
CA GLN A 21 -39.23 62.40 -15.27
C GLN A 21 -37.85 62.85 -14.81
N ILE A 22 -37.54 64.13 -15.05
CA ILE A 22 -36.29 64.75 -14.60
C ILE A 22 -36.62 66.03 -13.84
N SER A 23 -36.17 66.14 -12.58
CA SER A 23 -36.28 67.36 -11.78
C SER A 23 -34.89 67.84 -11.36
N ALA A 24 -34.69 69.14 -11.33
CA ALA A 24 -33.43 69.77 -10.92
C ALA A 24 -33.68 71.20 -10.43
N ASN A 25 -32.77 71.74 -9.62
CA ASN A 25 -32.85 73.17 -9.23
C ASN A 25 -32.68 74.11 -10.43
N LYS A 26 -31.81 73.71 -11.38
CA LYS A 26 -31.48 74.51 -12.55
C LYS A 26 -31.19 73.61 -13.74
N ALA A 27 -31.53 74.08 -14.97
CA ALA A 27 -31.06 73.49 -16.21
C ALA A 27 -30.48 74.56 -17.12
N ILE A 28 -29.37 74.23 -17.77
CA ILE A 28 -28.68 75.07 -18.77
C ILE A 28 -28.68 74.34 -20.10
N TYR A 29 -29.31 74.93 -21.10
CA TYR A 29 -29.31 74.41 -22.45
C TYR A 29 -28.32 75.20 -23.36
N ASP A 30 -27.41 74.41 -23.97
CA ASP A 30 -26.52 74.92 -25.02
C ASP A 30 -27.00 74.49 -26.43
N PRO A 31 -27.65 75.37 -27.20
CA PRO A 31 -28.20 75.03 -28.49
C PRO A 31 -27.12 74.75 -29.57
N LYS A 32 -25.87 75.22 -29.36
CA LYS A 32 -24.77 74.94 -30.30
C LYS A 32 -24.23 73.49 -30.15
N GLN A 33 -24.21 73.02 -28.96
CA GLN A 33 -23.74 71.67 -28.65
C GLN A 33 -24.89 70.67 -28.50
N SER A 34 -26.14 71.16 -28.47
CA SER A 34 -27.34 70.33 -28.17
C SER A 34 -27.24 69.59 -26.82
N VAL A 35 -26.62 70.25 -25.82
CA VAL A 35 -26.42 69.70 -24.50
C VAL A 35 -27.29 70.43 -23.49
N ILE A 36 -28.02 69.63 -22.65
CA ILE A 36 -28.75 70.14 -21.49
C ILE A 36 -27.98 69.69 -20.23
N THR A 37 -27.58 70.66 -19.39
CA THR A 37 -26.93 70.38 -18.12
C THR A 37 -27.91 70.68 -16.99
N PHE A 38 -28.31 69.66 -16.22
CA PHE A 38 -29.11 69.76 -15.00
C PHE A 38 -28.19 69.92 -13.80
N LEU A 39 -28.50 70.87 -12.92
CA LEU A 39 -27.67 71.21 -11.78
C LEU A 39 -28.50 71.36 -10.52
N GLY A 40 -27.95 70.84 -9.41
CA GLY A 40 -28.52 70.90 -8.05
C GLY A 40 -29.70 69.93 -7.86
N ASN A 41 -29.52 68.97 -6.97
CA ASN A 41 -30.54 68.03 -6.55
C ASN A 41 -31.27 67.35 -7.74
N VAL A 42 -30.50 66.90 -8.73
CA VAL A 42 -31.02 66.25 -9.93
C VAL A 42 -31.60 64.91 -9.62
N LYS A 43 -32.89 64.67 -9.93
CA LYS A 43 -33.58 63.41 -9.80
C LYS A 43 -34.12 62.97 -11.15
N VAL A 44 -33.80 61.75 -11.52
CA VAL A 44 -34.31 61.11 -12.76
C VAL A 44 -35.12 59.88 -12.35
N GLU A 45 -36.36 59.78 -12.80
CA GLU A 45 -37.17 58.58 -12.67
C GLU A 45 -37.60 58.15 -14.08
N THR A 46 -37.15 56.97 -14.48
CA THR A 46 -37.44 56.43 -15.82
C THR A 46 -38.75 55.65 -15.81
N LYS A 47 -39.37 55.47 -16.99
CA LYS A 47 -40.61 54.69 -17.16
C LYS A 47 -40.56 53.28 -16.62
N ASP A 48 -39.35 52.68 -16.53
CA ASP A 48 -39.09 51.36 -16.00
C ASP A 48 -38.61 51.36 -14.55
N ALA A 49 -39.00 52.41 -13.80
CA ALA A 49 -38.82 52.63 -12.37
C ALA A 49 -37.35 52.72 -11.88
N LEU A 50 -36.39 53.03 -12.78
CA LEU A 50 -35.05 53.40 -12.35
C LEU A 50 -35.08 54.82 -11.78
N LYS A 51 -34.62 54.98 -10.54
CA LYS A 51 -34.43 56.28 -9.87
C LYS A 51 -32.96 56.60 -9.75
N VAL A 52 -32.55 57.76 -10.23
CA VAL A 52 -31.17 58.25 -10.13
C VAL A 52 -31.17 59.60 -9.47
N ASN A 53 -30.25 59.82 -8.54
CA ASN A 53 -30.02 61.11 -7.87
C ASN A 53 -28.56 61.51 -8.09
N SER A 54 -28.33 62.81 -8.38
CA SER A 54 -26.99 63.40 -8.55
C SER A 54 -27.04 64.91 -8.33
N GLU A 55 -25.89 65.53 -8.12
CA GLU A 55 -25.77 67.00 -8.09
C GLU A 55 -25.72 67.63 -9.47
N SER A 56 -25.33 66.88 -10.51
CA SER A 56 -25.34 67.38 -11.89
C SER A 56 -25.46 66.21 -12.88
N ILE A 57 -26.19 66.44 -13.99
CA ILE A 57 -26.22 65.50 -15.13
C ILE A 57 -26.22 66.35 -16.42
N ALA A 58 -25.32 66.07 -17.35
CA ALA A 58 -25.30 66.64 -18.71
C ALA A 58 -25.88 65.57 -19.70
N TYR A 59 -26.82 66.03 -20.55
CA TYR A 59 -27.44 65.21 -21.57
C TYR A 59 -27.15 65.74 -22.95
N ASP A 60 -26.42 64.99 -23.76
CA ASP A 60 -26.17 65.27 -25.19
C ASP A 60 -27.30 64.70 -26.03
N GLN A 61 -28.13 65.51 -26.60
CA GLN A 61 -29.30 65.12 -27.39
C GLN A 61 -28.91 64.47 -28.74
N ASN A 62 -27.77 64.90 -29.36
CA ASN A 62 -27.35 64.36 -30.65
C ASN A 62 -26.82 62.95 -30.55
N ASN A 63 -26.06 62.67 -29.49
CA ASN A 63 -25.44 61.40 -29.27
C ASN A 63 -26.28 60.49 -28.34
N GLU A 64 -27.34 61.05 -27.74
CA GLU A 64 -28.19 60.38 -26.71
C GLU A 64 -27.36 59.84 -25.54
N ILE A 65 -26.46 60.69 -25.01
CA ILE A 65 -25.56 60.35 -23.90
C ILE A 65 -25.91 61.23 -22.70
N ALA A 66 -26.22 60.58 -21.55
CA ALA A 66 -26.30 61.24 -20.27
C ALA A 66 -25.02 60.96 -19.48
N GLN A 67 -24.38 61.98 -18.92
CA GLN A 67 -23.13 61.81 -18.17
C GLN A 67 -23.03 62.75 -16.96
N THR A 68 -22.28 62.30 -15.96
CA THR A 68 -21.89 63.11 -14.83
C THR A 68 -20.54 62.67 -14.28
N ASP A 69 -19.83 63.59 -13.63
CA ASP A 69 -18.64 63.31 -12.80
C ASP A 69 -18.96 63.48 -11.29
N ALA A 70 -20.17 63.92 -10.96
CA ALA A 70 -20.64 64.05 -9.58
C ALA A 70 -21.04 62.67 -8.98
N PRO A 71 -21.13 62.56 -7.64
CA PRO A 71 -21.67 61.36 -7.02
C PRO A 71 -23.10 61.07 -7.51
N ILE A 72 -23.39 59.80 -7.80
CA ILE A 72 -24.70 59.27 -8.18
C ILE A 72 -25.14 58.19 -7.22
N SER A 73 -26.41 58.18 -6.91
CA SER A 73 -27.10 57.03 -6.29
C SER A 73 -28.25 56.58 -7.18
N PHE A 74 -28.46 55.30 -7.28
CA PHE A 74 -29.52 54.73 -8.11
C PHE A 74 -30.21 53.56 -7.39
N ASN A 75 -31.48 53.41 -7.75
CA ASN A 75 -32.29 52.27 -7.26
C ASN A 75 -33.25 51.84 -8.39
N ARG A 76 -33.36 50.56 -8.59
CA ARG A 76 -34.30 49.94 -9.52
C ARG A 76 -34.68 48.55 -9.04
N GLU A 77 -35.97 48.32 -8.74
CA GLU A 77 -36.47 47.04 -8.24
C GLU A 77 -35.65 46.56 -7.02
N ASN A 78 -34.92 45.45 -7.17
CA ASN A 78 -34.09 44.86 -6.13
C ASN A 78 -32.61 45.28 -6.20
N VAL A 79 -32.24 46.18 -7.11
CA VAL A 79 -30.85 46.66 -7.29
C VAL A 79 -30.75 48.10 -6.82
N SER A 80 -29.81 48.39 -5.96
CA SER A 80 -29.42 49.76 -5.54
C SER A 80 -27.92 49.92 -5.60
N GLY A 81 -27.45 51.12 -5.76
CA GLY A 81 -26.03 51.37 -5.75
C GLY A 81 -25.66 52.84 -5.78
N HIS A 82 -24.37 53.09 -5.69
CA HIS A 82 -23.76 54.42 -5.84
C HIS A 82 -22.42 54.35 -6.57
N SER A 83 -22.03 55.45 -7.15
CA SER A 83 -20.70 55.64 -7.75
C SER A 83 -20.35 57.13 -7.83
N THR A 84 -19.09 57.43 -8.08
CA THR A 84 -18.61 58.78 -8.46
C THR A 84 -18.45 58.84 -9.98
N GLY A 85 -19.40 59.54 -10.61
CA GLY A 85 -19.46 59.62 -12.08
C GLY A 85 -20.10 58.44 -12.77
N GLY A 86 -20.77 58.70 -13.89
CA GLY A 86 -21.41 57.69 -14.74
C GLY A 86 -21.73 58.23 -16.13
N ILE A 87 -21.88 57.31 -17.08
CA ILE A 87 -22.28 57.59 -18.47
C ILE A 87 -23.36 56.59 -18.86
N VAL A 88 -24.47 57.06 -19.41
CA VAL A 88 -25.52 56.25 -20.02
C VAL A 88 -25.53 56.52 -21.52
N PHE A 89 -25.33 55.50 -22.31
CA PHE A 89 -25.44 55.53 -23.78
C PHE A 89 -26.83 54.96 -24.13
N ALA A 90 -27.81 55.85 -24.39
CA ALA A 90 -29.19 55.43 -24.61
C ALA A 90 -29.34 54.60 -25.90
N LYS A 91 -28.60 54.91 -26.97
CA LYS A 91 -28.63 54.15 -28.24
C LYS A 91 -28.17 52.72 -28.09
N SER A 92 -27.04 52.49 -27.42
CA SER A 92 -26.46 51.14 -27.20
C SER A 92 -26.94 50.51 -25.92
N LYS A 93 -27.84 51.16 -25.17
CA LYS A 93 -28.35 50.69 -23.87
C LYS A 93 -27.24 50.23 -22.92
N LYS A 94 -26.16 51.03 -22.87
CA LYS A 94 -24.99 50.78 -22.04
C LYS A 94 -24.91 51.78 -20.90
N LEU A 95 -24.57 51.29 -19.69
CA LEU A 95 -24.27 52.11 -18.51
C LEU A 95 -22.83 51.86 -18.10
N ASP A 96 -22.03 52.91 -17.95
CA ASP A 96 -20.69 52.89 -17.38
C ASP A 96 -20.67 53.70 -16.08
N LEU A 97 -20.18 53.13 -14.98
CA LEU A 97 -19.93 53.73 -13.67
C LEU A 97 -18.41 53.93 -13.54
N LYS A 98 -17.97 55.15 -13.19
CA LYS A 98 -16.57 55.56 -13.39
C LYS A 98 -15.65 55.31 -12.21
N LYS A 99 -16.10 55.50 -10.97
CA LYS A 99 -15.28 55.38 -9.74
C LYS A 99 -16.12 54.98 -8.53
N ASP A 100 -15.48 54.34 -7.56
CA ASP A 100 -16.03 54.04 -6.24
C ASP A 100 -17.42 53.37 -6.33
N VAL A 101 -17.51 52.34 -7.12
CA VAL A 101 -18.77 51.66 -7.40
C VAL A 101 -19.12 50.70 -6.26
N GLU A 102 -20.33 50.86 -5.73
CA GLU A 102 -20.97 49.87 -4.83
C GLU A 102 -22.37 49.57 -5.35
N ILE A 103 -22.65 48.29 -5.58
CA ILE A 103 -23.96 47.83 -6.04
C ILE A 103 -24.44 46.74 -5.09
N THR A 104 -25.65 46.89 -4.57
CA THR A 104 -26.32 45.90 -3.73
C THR A 104 -27.52 45.32 -4.48
N VAL A 105 -27.53 43.99 -4.62
CA VAL A 105 -28.65 43.22 -5.17
C VAL A 105 -29.37 42.53 -4.06
N ALA A 106 -30.60 42.98 -3.75
CA ALA A 106 -31.46 42.34 -2.77
C ALA A 106 -32.10 41.08 -3.36
N PRO A 107 -32.42 40.06 -2.56
CA PRO A 107 -33.13 38.89 -3.04
C PRO A 107 -34.52 39.29 -3.59
N GLU A 108 -34.94 38.65 -4.68
CA GLU A 108 -36.31 38.79 -5.18
C GLU A 108 -37.29 38.27 -4.10
N VAL A 109 -38.20 39.15 -3.68
CA VAL A 109 -39.31 38.76 -2.82
C VAL A 109 -40.31 37.99 -3.66
N LEU A 110 -40.20 36.65 -3.66
CA LEU A 110 -41.20 35.78 -4.30
C LEU A 110 -42.57 36.10 -3.67
N LYS A 111 -43.53 36.52 -4.52
CA LYS A 111 -44.89 36.88 -4.10
C LYS A 111 -45.73 35.70 -3.56
N ASP A 112 -45.18 34.48 -3.56
CA ASP A 112 -45.83 33.29 -3.02
C ASP A 112 -45.42 32.99 -1.59
N ALA A 113 -46.21 33.41 -0.64
CA ALA A 113 -46.05 33.33 0.82
C ALA A 113 -46.08 31.89 1.41
N LYS A 114 -45.88 30.84 0.65
CA LYS A 114 -45.91 29.44 1.13
C LYS A 114 -44.56 28.68 1.03
N ALA A 115 -43.56 29.25 0.42
CA ALA A 115 -42.21 28.64 0.43
C ALA A 115 -41.41 29.20 1.63
N LYS A 116 -40.95 28.35 2.55
CA LYS A 116 -39.93 28.73 3.53
C LYS A 116 -38.69 29.22 2.78
N PRO A 117 -38.18 30.44 3.10
CA PRO A 117 -36.98 30.94 2.45
C PRO A 117 -35.84 29.94 2.68
N SER A 118 -35.27 29.41 1.60
CA SER A 118 -34.01 28.66 1.69
C SER A 118 -32.92 29.64 2.13
N SER A 119 -32.13 29.25 3.10
CA SER A 119 -31.33 30.14 3.93
C SER A 119 -30.25 30.97 3.23
N THR A 120 -29.88 30.64 2.00
CA THR A 120 -28.77 31.31 1.26
C THR A 120 -29.26 32.33 0.24
N ARG A 121 -30.43 32.15 -0.37
CA ARG A 121 -30.98 33.06 -1.39
C ARG A 121 -31.69 34.28 -0.82
N SER A 122 -31.87 34.37 0.49
CA SER A 122 -32.62 35.44 1.16
C SER A 122 -31.76 36.62 1.60
N ARG A 123 -30.48 36.68 1.22
CA ARG A 123 -29.57 37.72 1.68
C ARG A 123 -29.05 38.57 0.52
N PRO A 124 -28.87 39.88 0.71
CA PRO A 124 -28.35 40.77 -0.34
C PRO A 124 -26.87 40.40 -0.67
N VAL A 125 -26.51 40.62 -1.94
CA VAL A 125 -25.12 40.58 -2.41
C VAL A 125 -24.67 42.01 -2.61
N THR A 126 -23.53 42.42 -2.05
CA THR A 126 -22.90 43.72 -2.24
C THR A 126 -21.63 43.54 -3.04
N ILE A 127 -21.53 44.27 -4.19
CA ILE A 127 -20.38 44.24 -5.07
C ILE A 127 -19.69 45.61 -5.02
N ARG A 128 -18.40 45.63 -4.75
CA ARG A 128 -17.56 46.86 -4.78
C ARG A 128 -16.47 46.73 -5.84
N SER A 129 -16.22 47.83 -6.58
CA SER A 129 -15.16 47.88 -7.59
C SER A 129 -14.77 49.35 -7.88
N ALA A 130 -13.63 49.52 -8.55
CA ALA A 130 -13.30 50.86 -9.06
C ALA A 130 -14.26 51.31 -10.17
N GLN A 131 -14.65 50.42 -11.08
CA GLN A 131 -15.52 50.70 -12.22
C GLN A 131 -16.51 49.56 -12.44
N ALA A 132 -17.67 49.89 -13.06
CA ALA A 132 -18.61 48.89 -13.54
C ALA A 132 -19.24 49.31 -14.87
N SER A 133 -19.61 48.29 -15.67
CA SER A 133 -20.34 48.49 -16.92
C SER A 133 -21.45 47.46 -17.05
N PHE A 134 -22.60 47.89 -17.56
CA PHE A 134 -23.69 47.04 -17.97
C PHE A 134 -24.08 47.31 -19.41
N GLU A 135 -24.13 46.27 -20.24
CA GLU A 135 -24.49 46.35 -21.65
C GLU A 135 -25.73 45.46 -21.88
N GLN A 136 -26.87 46.10 -22.12
CA GLN A 136 -28.14 45.40 -22.24
C GLN A 136 -28.25 44.53 -23.52
N GLU A 137 -27.63 44.97 -24.65
CA GLU A 137 -27.72 44.20 -25.90
C GLU A 137 -27.02 42.87 -25.81
N THR A 138 -25.87 42.82 -25.15
CA THR A 138 -25.08 41.59 -24.94
C THR A 138 -25.41 40.87 -23.63
N MET A 139 -26.26 41.47 -22.78
CA MET A 139 -26.60 41.00 -21.44
C MET A 139 -25.38 40.77 -20.58
N LYS A 140 -24.36 41.63 -20.66
CA LYS A 140 -23.11 41.53 -19.94
C LYS A 140 -22.98 42.55 -18.83
N LEU A 141 -22.48 42.11 -17.69
CA LEU A 141 -22.01 42.90 -16.57
C LEU A 141 -20.50 42.84 -16.52
N SER A 142 -19.83 43.91 -16.22
CA SER A 142 -18.41 43.93 -15.93
C SER A 142 -18.09 44.85 -14.76
N PHE A 143 -17.22 44.38 -13.87
CA PHE A 143 -16.64 45.15 -12.77
C PHE A 143 -15.14 45.04 -12.85
N SER A 144 -14.41 46.14 -12.63
CA SER A 144 -12.96 46.17 -12.80
C SER A 144 -12.27 47.06 -11.77
N GLY A 145 -10.95 46.81 -11.59
CA GLY A 145 -10.09 47.59 -10.71
C GLY A 145 -10.20 47.17 -9.23
N GLY A 146 -10.07 45.84 -8.96
CA GLY A 146 -10.18 45.26 -7.64
C GLY A 146 -11.63 45.08 -7.22
N VAL A 147 -12.18 43.92 -7.53
CA VAL A 147 -13.60 43.61 -7.27
C VAL A 147 -13.73 42.74 -6.04
N THR A 148 -14.71 43.07 -5.17
CA THR A 148 -15.13 42.27 -4.04
C THR A 148 -16.65 42.13 -4.07
N ALA A 149 -17.14 40.90 -4.03
CA ALA A 149 -18.56 40.56 -3.88
C ALA A 149 -18.75 39.84 -2.56
N GLU A 150 -19.67 40.32 -1.71
CA GLU A 150 -19.92 39.85 -0.37
C GLU A 150 -21.38 39.45 -0.20
N GLN A 151 -21.61 38.28 0.38
CA GLN A 151 -22.93 37.81 0.81
C GLN A 151 -22.81 37.18 2.18
N ASP A 152 -23.25 37.90 3.22
CA ASP A 152 -23.07 37.48 4.61
C ASP A 152 -21.59 37.24 4.98
N ARG A 153 -21.20 35.97 5.09
CA ARG A 153 -19.81 35.55 5.40
C ARG A 153 -19.06 35.06 4.16
N ASP A 154 -19.76 34.89 3.06
CA ASP A 154 -19.16 34.49 1.80
C ASP A 154 -18.54 35.69 1.09
N VAL A 155 -17.34 35.51 0.58
CA VAL A 155 -16.58 36.57 -0.08
C VAL A 155 -15.98 36.01 -1.36
N MET A 156 -16.14 36.78 -2.44
CA MET A 156 -15.47 36.52 -3.71
C MET A 156 -14.70 37.79 -4.12
N SER A 157 -13.46 37.63 -4.58
CA SER A 157 -12.67 38.78 -5.05
C SER A 157 -11.76 38.43 -6.23
N GLY A 158 -11.37 39.45 -7.00
CA GLY A 158 -10.45 39.38 -8.13
C GLY A 158 -10.15 40.78 -8.69
N GLU A 159 -9.32 40.84 -9.71
CA GLU A 159 -9.05 42.11 -10.41
C GLU A 159 -10.27 42.57 -11.22
N ASN A 160 -10.93 41.62 -11.91
CA ASN A 160 -12.12 41.84 -12.71
C ASN A 160 -13.16 40.76 -12.49
N LEU A 161 -14.44 41.12 -12.62
CA LEU A 161 -15.57 40.23 -12.58
C LEU A 161 -16.49 40.49 -13.77
N TYR A 162 -16.87 39.41 -14.49
CA TYR A 162 -17.77 39.47 -15.64
C TYR A 162 -18.97 38.57 -15.39
N GLY A 163 -20.16 39.07 -15.60
CA GLY A 163 -21.41 38.33 -15.54
C GLY A 163 -22.08 38.29 -16.92
N THR A 164 -22.57 37.14 -17.30
CA THR A 164 -23.44 36.95 -18.48
C THR A 164 -24.84 36.55 -17.99
N LEU A 165 -25.85 37.32 -18.41
CA LEU A 165 -27.24 37.09 -18.07
C LEU A 165 -27.98 36.45 -19.25
N ASN A 166 -29.08 35.74 -18.97
CA ASN A 166 -30.02 35.30 -19.98
C ASN A 166 -31.08 36.40 -20.28
N GLU A 167 -32.01 36.12 -21.20
CA GLU A 167 -33.12 37.03 -21.58
C GLU A 167 -34.01 37.40 -20.39
N GLN A 168 -34.13 36.51 -19.40
CA GLN A 168 -34.89 36.74 -18.15
C GLN A 168 -34.08 37.51 -17.10
N LYS A 169 -32.86 37.97 -17.46
CA LYS A 169 -31.88 38.66 -16.59
C LYS A 169 -31.34 37.80 -15.45
N HIS A 170 -31.42 36.46 -15.56
CA HIS A 170 -30.79 35.54 -14.63
C HIS A 170 -29.32 35.32 -15.02
N LEU A 171 -28.45 35.23 -14.01
CA LEU A 171 -27.02 34.96 -14.18
C LEU A 171 -26.79 33.55 -14.72
N GLN A 172 -26.16 33.42 -15.88
CA GLN A 172 -25.78 32.13 -16.47
C GLN A 172 -24.32 31.78 -16.23
N LYS A 173 -23.45 32.78 -16.31
CA LYS A 173 -22.02 32.59 -16.11
C LYS A 173 -21.46 33.78 -15.31
N LEU A 174 -20.59 33.45 -14.36
CA LEU A 174 -19.78 34.45 -13.64
C LEU A 174 -18.31 34.09 -13.83
N GLU A 175 -17.52 35.08 -14.20
CA GLU A 175 -16.09 34.98 -14.47
C GLU A 175 -15.34 35.94 -13.56
N VAL A 176 -14.40 35.40 -12.78
CA VAL A 176 -13.49 36.18 -11.94
C VAL A 176 -12.10 36.04 -12.52
N ARG A 177 -11.42 37.16 -12.76
CA ARG A 177 -10.12 37.22 -13.41
C ARG A 177 -9.11 37.96 -12.56
N GLY A 178 -7.90 37.40 -12.49
CA GLY A 178 -6.76 37.99 -11.80
C GLY A 178 -6.83 37.83 -10.30
N ASN A 179 -5.94 36.99 -9.73
CA ASN A 179 -5.84 36.75 -8.29
C ASN A 179 -7.19 36.39 -7.65
N SER A 180 -7.91 35.48 -8.29
CA SER A 180 -9.27 35.10 -7.89
C SER A 180 -9.27 34.37 -6.55
N TYR A 181 -10.15 34.81 -5.65
CA TYR A 181 -10.36 34.24 -4.32
C TYR A 181 -11.85 34.06 -4.03
N LEU A 182 -12.20 32.92 -3.44
CA LEU A 182 -13.53 32.61 -2.93
C LEU A 182 -13.41 32.06 -1.52
N ARG A 183 -14.18 32.59 -0.59
CA ARG A 183 -14.41 32.00 0.73
C ARG A 183 -15.91 31.79 0.92
N SER A 184 -16.27 30.57 1.30
CA SER A 184 -17.65 30.22 1.70
C SER A 184 -17.66 29.63 3.10
N MET A 185 -18.62 30.09 3.92
CA MET A 185 -18.74 29.74 5.34
C MET A 185 -20.16 29.27 5.65
N GLU A 186 -20.33 27.98 5.80
CA GLU A 186 -21.53 27.35 6.35
C GLU A 186 -21.32 27.00 7.83
N GLU A 187 -22.41 26.72 8.55
CA GLU A 187 -22.32 26.32 9.95
C GLU A 187 -21.48 25.05 10.14
N GLY A 188 -20.33 25.17 10.82
CA GLY A 188 -19.39 24.08 11.06
C GLY A 188 -18.49 23.69 9.88
N ARG A 189 -18.57 24.42 8.74
CA ARG A 189 -17.74 24.16 7.57
C ARG A 189 -17.27 25.47 6.92
N SER A 190 -16.02 25.53 6.50
CA SER A 190 -15.50 26.58 5.63
C SER A 190 -14.79 26.01 4.42
N ALA A 191 -14.85 26.75 3.30
CA ALA A 191 -14.11 26.47 2.09
C ALA A 191 -13.45 27.76 1.58
N GLU A 192 -12.18 27.68 1.24
CA GLU A 192 -11.42 28.74 0.61
C GLU A 192 -10.84 28.22 -0.70
N VAL A 193 -10.98 28.97 -1.77
CA VAL A 193 -10.45 28.66 -3.10
C VAL A 193 -9.63 29.84 -3.58
N HIS A 194 -8.47 29.58 -4.14
CA HIS A 194 -7.62 30.59 -4.80
C HIS A 194 -7.13 30.07 -6.15
N SER A 195 -7.02 30.95 -7.11
CA SER A 195 -6.49 30.66 -8.44
C SER A 195 -6.19 31.97 -9.20
N ALA A 196 -5.58 31.88 -10.39
CA ALA A 196 -5.49 33.05 -11.24
C ALA A 196 -6.89 33.50 -11.70
N ASP A 197 -7.70 32.57 -12.17
CA ASP A 197 -9.04 32.79 -12.71
C ASP A 197 -10.06 31.77 -12.20
N MET A 198 -11.34 32.18 -12.12
CA MET A 198 -12.46 31.28 -11.77
C MET A 198 -13.64 31.54 -12.73
N ASP A 199 -14.31 30.45 -13.12
CA ASP A 199 -15.58 30.46 -13.85
C ASP A 199 -16.65 29.70 -13.07
N PHE A 200 -17.84 30.27 -12.99
CA PHE A 200 -19.00 29.65 -12.38
C PHE A 200 -20.15 29.60 -13.40
N PHE A 201 -20.78 28.45 -13.54
CA PHE A 201 -21.89 28.24 -14.46
C PHE A 201 -23.12 27.87 -13.63
N LEU A 202 -24.23 28.56 -13.91
CA LEU A 202 -25.49 28.37 -13.22
C LEU A 202 -26.55 27.79 -14.17
N ASP A 203 -27.44 26.98 -13.63
CA ASP A 203 -28.60 26.48 -14.35
C ASP A 203 -29.74 27.52 -14.40
N ALA A 204 -30.85 27.17 -15.07
CA ALA A 204 -32.01 28.04 -15.21
C ALA A 204 -32.64 28.45 -13.85
N ASP A 205 -32.49 27.62 -12.82
CA ASP A 205 -33.00 27.88 -11.47
C ASP A 205 -31.97 28.60 -10.58
N GLN A 206 -30.90 29.16 -11.16
CA GLN A 206 -29.82 29.87 -10.49
C GLN A 206 -29.04 29.02 -9.49
N ARG A 207 -28.95 27.69 -9.72
CA ARG A 207 -28.14 26.77 -8.94
C ARG A 207 -26.80 26.58 -9.62
N LEU A 208 -25.72 26.49 -8.83
CA LEU A 208 -24.41 26.20 -9.36
C LEU A 208 -24.37 24.79 -9.97
N GLU A 209 -24.04 24.71 -11.26
CA GLU A 209 -23.90 23.45 -12.03
C GLU A 209 -22.44 23.04 -12.15
N ARG A 210 -21.56 24.04 -12.38
CA ARG A 210 -20.13 23.81 -12.62
C ARG A 210 -19.30 25.00 -12.13
N ALA A 211 -18.17 24.72 -11.51
CA ALA A 211 -17.16 25.70 -11.18
C ALA A 211 -15.79 25.25 -11.70
N VAL A 212 -14.99 26.18 -12.20
CA VAL A 212 -13.63 25.94 -12.70
C VAL A 212 -12.69 26.96 -12.12
N ALA A 213 -11.62 26.52 -11.46
CA ALA A 213 -10.52 27.36 -11.01
C ALA A 213 -9.28 27.03 -11.84
N MET A 214 -8.61 28.06 -12.38
CA MET A 214 -7.52 27.92 -13.34
C MET A 214 -6.29 28.71 -12.90
N GLY A 215 -5.11 28.11 -13.12
CA GLY A 215 -3.82 28.75 -12.84
C GLY A 215 -3.44 28.71 -11.36
N ASN A 216 -2.55 27.77 -10.99
CA ASN A 216 -2.09 27.53 -9.61
C ASN A 216 -3.24 27.46 -8.59
N ALA A 217 -4.25 26.68 -8.96
CA ALA A 217 -5.47 26.57 -8.18
C ALA A 217 -5.25 25.77 -6.90
N GLY A 218 -5.86 26.24 -5.82
CA GLY A 218 -5.84 25.59 -4.53
C GLY A 218 -7.19 25.69 -3.80
N VAL A 219 -7.47 24.68 -2.98
CA VAL A 219 -8.67 24.59 -2.16
C VAL A 219 -8.27 24.23 -0.74
N LYS A 220 -8.82 24.94 0.22
CA LYS A 220 -8.74 24.58 1.64
C LYS A 220 -10.15 24.42 2.20
N THR A 221 -10.45 23.26 2.79
CA THR A 221 -11.72 23.06 3.51
C THR A 221 -11.43 22.63 4.93
N LEU A 222 -12.24 23.14 5.84
CA LEU A 222 -12.21 22.79 7.25
C LEU A 222 -13.62 22.40 7.69
N ASP A 223 -13.77 21.24 8.27
CA ASP A 223 -14.98 20.79 8.95
C ASP A 223 -14.65 20.23 10.35
N ALA A 224 -15.66 19.74 11.08
CA ALA A 224 -15.47 19.21 12.42
C ALA A 224 -14.53 17.99 12.49
N ASP A 225 -14.40 17.24 11.39
CA ASP A 225 -13.72 15.95 11.36
C ASP A 225 -12.42 15.93 10.55
N SER A 226 -12.19 16.97 9.73
CA SER A 226 -11.00 17.00 8.87
C SER A 226 -10.66 18.40 8.35
N GLU A 227 -9.38 18.60 8.06
CA GLU A 227 -8.90 19.70 7.24
C GLU A 227 -8.31 19.10 5.96
N LEU A 228 -8.85 19.54 4.81
CA LEU A 228 -8.34 19.19 3.49
C LEU A 228 -7.69 20.42 2.86
N GLN A 229 -6.50 20.24 2.32
CA GLN A 229 -5.78 21.26 1.54
C GLN A 229 -5.32 20.66 0.21
N LEU A 230 -5.75 21.23 -0.90
CA LEU A 230 -5.31 20.93 -2.26
C LEU A 230 -4.52 22.10 -2.80
N ASN A 231 -3.35 21.85 -3.35
CA ASN A 231 -2.47 22.89 -3.92
C ASN A 231 -1.83 22.42 -5.23
N GLY A 232 -1.44 23.39 -6.07
CA GLY A 232 -0.59 23.20 -7.23
C GLY A 232 -1.31 22.74 -8.49
N ALA A 233 -2.63 22.61 -8.48
CA ALA A 233 -3.39 22.25 -9.68
C ALA A 233 -3.34 23.37 -10.73
N ASN A 234 -3.15 23.02 -12.00
CA ASN A 234 -3.32 23.96 -13.11
C ASN A 234 -4.80 24.28 -13.35
N LEU A 235 -5.65 23.27 -13.10
CA LEU A 235 -7.09 23.37 -13.20
C LEU A 235 -7.76 22.52 -12.11
N ILE A 236 -8.79 23.08 -11.48
CA ILE A 236 -9.75 22.36 -10.65
C ILE A 236 -11.13 22.58 -11.23
N GLU A 237 -11.80 21.53 -11.65
CA GLU A 237 -13.19 21.56 -12.09
C GLU A 237 -14.06 20.82 -11.11
N VAL A 238 -15.16 21.44 -10.71
CA VAL A 238 -16.17 20.88 -9.82
C VAL A 238 -17.53 20.86 -10.53
N LEU A 239 -18.14 19.68 -10.57
CA LEU A 239 -19.50 19.50 -11.06
C LEU A 239 -20.42 19.33 -9.88
N PHE A 240 -21.59 19.93 -9.97
CA PHE A 240 -22.63 19.87 -8.96
C PHE A 240 -23.87 19.13 -9.50
N GLN A 241 -24.67 18.64 -8.60
CA GLN A 241 -26.00 18.08 -8.91
C GLN A 241 -27.06 18.83 -8.10
N ALA A 242 -28.16 19.13 -8.74
CA ALA A 242 -29.30 19.80 -8.10
C ALA A 242 -30.06 18.84 -7.18
N GLN A 243 -30.37 19.28 -5.97
CA GLN A 243 -31.27 18.61 -5.06
C GLN A 243 -32.14 19.65 -4.35
N GLY A 244 -33.38 19.80 -4.79
CA GLY A 244 -34.23 20.92 -4.38
C GLY A 244 -33.56 22.26 -4.76
N ASP A 245 -33.41 23.16 -3.80
CA ASP A 245 -32.78 24.45 -4.00
C ASP A 245 -31.24 24.45 -3.81
N ARG A 246 -30.65 23.28 -3.56
CA ARG A 246 -29.21 23.17 -3.25
C ARG A 246 -28.43 22.58 -4.43
N SER A 247 -27.19 23.02 -4.56
CA SER A 247 -26.17 22.41 -5.40
C SER A 247 -25.29 21.53 -4.53
N LEU A 248 -25.30 20.21 -4.79
CA LEU A 248 -24.50 19.24 -4.06
C LEU A 248 -23.29 18.81 -4.90
N LEU A 249 -22.16 18.56 -4.24
CA LEU A 249 -20.97 18.04 -4.91
C LEU A 249 -21.27 16.70 -5.60
N LYS A 250 -20.93 16.61 -6.89
CA LYS A 250 -21.06 15.41 -7.72
C LYS A 250 -19.67 14.85 -8.09
N GLN A 251 -18.81 15.71 -8.60
CA GLN A 251 -17.48 15.33 -9.04
C GLN A 251 -16.51 16.51 -8.93
N MET A 252 -15.28 16.23 -8.57
CA MET A 252 -14.15 17.16 -8.72
C MET A 252 -13.06 16.48 -9.54
N ARG A 253 -12.41 17.21 -10.44
CA ARG A 253 -11.19 16.77 -11.11
C ARG A 253 -10.13 17.85 -11.09
N THR A 254 -8.87 17.43 -11.04
CA THR A 254 -7.72 18.32 -11.16
C THR A 254 -6.91 17.97 -12.41
N GLU A 255 -6.22 18.96 -12.96
CA GLU A 255 -5.20 18.79 -13.98
C GLU A 255 -3.92 19.51 -13.53
N GLY A 256 -2.77 18.88 -13.82
CA GLY A 256 -1.46 19.32 -13.31
C GLY A 256 -1.14 18.71 -11.95
N ARG A 257 0.16 18.68 -11.64
CA ARG A 257 0.65 18.02 -10.42
C ARG A 257 0.05 18.65 -9.18
N SER A 258 -0.86 17.90 -8.58
CA SER A 258 -1.64 18.33 -7.43
C SER A 258 -1.18 17.60 -6.16
N VAL A 259 -1.18 18.31 -5.04
CA VAL A 259 -0.93 17.76 -3.71
C VAL A 259 -2.18 17.97 -2.85
N ILE A 260 -2.78 16.87 -2.41
CA ILE A 260 -3.93 16.87 -1.51
C ILE A 260 -3.46 16.37 -0.14
N ASN A 261 -3.55 17.24 0.87
CA ASN A 261 -3.29 16.89 2.26
C ASN A 261 -4.63 16.79 3.00
N LEU A 262 -4.84 15.70 3.70
CA LEU A 262 -5.96 15.48 4.61
C LEU A 262 -5.40 15.30 6.01
N SER A 263 -5.66 16.25 6.90
CA SER A 263 -5.20 16.22 8.27
C SER A 263 -6.34 15.77 9.19
N ALA A 264 -6.03 14.87 10.11
CA ALA A 264 -6.99 14.48 11.15
C ALA A 264 -7.13 15.60 12.20
N PRO A 265 -8.33 15.84 12.74
CA PRO A 265 -8.53 16.81 13.80
C PRO A 265 -7.73 16.46 15.06
N LYS A 266 -7.27 17.47 15.78
CA LYS A 266 -6.55 17.29 17.07
C LYS A 266 -7.38 16.51 18.09
N SER A 267 -8.71 16.64 18.04
CA SER A 267 -9.66 15.90 18.89
C SER A 267 -9.60 14.38 18.71
N LYS A 268 -9.08 13.89 17.57
CA LYS A 268 -8.91 12.46 17.26
C LYS A 268 -7.48 11.96 17.50
N ALA A 269 -6.64 12.68 18.23
CA ALA A 269 -5.25 12.29 18.47
C ALA A 269 -5.09 10.90 19.13
N ASN A 270 -6.09 10.44 19.87
CA ASN A 270 -6.12 9.12 20.51
C ASN A 270 -6.92 8.06 19.73
N ASP A 271 -7.45 8.37 18.55
CA ASP A 271 -8.11 7.38 17.68
C ASP A 271 -7.02 6.63 16.90
N PRO A 272 -6.90 5.30 17.06
CA PRO A 272 -5.88 4.52 16.34
C PRO A 272 -6.06 4.54 14.81
N ARG A 273 -7.25 4.94 14.31
CA ARG A 273 -7.52 5.08 12.86
C ARG A 273 -7.12 6.46 12.33
N ALA A 274 -6.87 7.42 13.22
CA ALA A 274 -6.52 8.78 12.82
C ALA A 274 -5.15 8.79 12.13
N ALA A 275 -5.12 9.30 10.90
CA ALA A 275 -3.91 9.45 10.13
C ALA A 275 -3.99 10.71 9.27
N ASN A 276 -2.88 11.39 9.13
CA ASN A 276 -2.68 12.38 8.09
C ASN A 276 -2.40 11.66 6.78
N LYS A 277 -3.02 12.13 5.70
CA LYS A 277 -2.88 11.53 4.37
C LYS A 277 -2.42 12.59 3.38
N ARG A 278 -1.48 12.23 2.53
CA ARG A 278 -1.04 13.07 1.41
C ARG A 278 -1.14 12.26 0.12
N LEU A 279 -1.93 12.77 -0.81
CA LEU A 279 -2.03 12.22 -2.16
C LEU A 279 -1.37 13.22 -3.14
N THR A 280 -0.45 12.74 -3.94
CA THR A 280 0.19 13.51 -5.02
C THR A 280 -0.05 12.79 -6.34
N ALA A 281 -0.51 13.48 -7.38
CA ALA A 281 -0.70 12.93 -8.72
C ALA A 281 -0.73 14.04 -9.78
N ASP A 282 -0.59 13.68 -11.05
CA ASP A 282 -0.69 14.62 -12.16
C ASP A 282 -2.16 14.96 -12.48
N ALA A 283 -3.08 14.05 -12.16
CA ALA A 283 -4.53 14.30 -12.19
C ALA A 283 -5.22 13.50 -11.07
N VAL A 284 -6.21 14.13 -10.42
CA VAL A 284 -7.05 13.50 -9.41
C VAL A 284 -8.51 13.70 -9.76
N LYS A 285 -9.33 12.65 -9.60
CA LYS A 285 -10.78 12.72 -9.76
C LYS A 285 -11.45 12.16 -8.51
N LEU A 286 -12.34 12.94 -7.92
CA LEU A 286 -13.15 12.54 -6.79
C LEU A 286 -14.62 12.51 -7.22
N ILE A 287 -15.34 11.47 -6.84
CA ILE A 287 -16.76 11.28 -7.15
C ILE A 287 -17.50 11.12 -5.82
N TRP A 288 -18.53 11.94 -5.62
CA TRP A 288 -19.38 11.89 -4.44
C TRP A 288 -20.66 11.10 -4.71
N ARG A 289 -21.20 10.53 -3.65
CA ARG A 289 -22.52 9.92 -3.66
C ARG A 289 -23.59 10.98 -3.84
N VAL A 290 -24.83 10.56 -4.07
CA VAL A 290 -25.98 11.44 -4.28
C VAL A 290 -26.18 12.44 -3.12
N THR A 291 -25.73 12.13 -1.92
CA THR A 291 -25.76 13.05 -0.77
C THR A 291 -24.86 14.26 -0.91
N GLY A 292 -23.86 14.22 -1.80
CA GLY A 292 -22.86 15.26 -1.96
C GLY A 292 -21.91 15.43 -0.77
N ARG A 293 -21.93 14.53 0.20
CA ARG A 293 -21.11 14.57 1.43
C ARG A 293 -20.07 13.46 1.47
N ASP A 294 -20.48 12.24 1.15
CA ASP A 294 -19.62 11.08 1.21
C ASP A 294 -19.04 10.76 -0.17
N LEU A 295 -17.77 10.44 -0.20
CA LEU A 295 -17.09 9.97 -1.41
C LEU A 295 -17.61 8.58 -1.80
N ASP A 296 -17.73 8.35 -3.09
CA ASP A 296 -17.94 7.03 -3.68
C ASP A 296 -16.63 6.47 -4.21
N LYS A 297 -15.87 7.31 -4.97
CA LYS A 297 -14.61 6.92 -5.61
C LYS A 297 -13.61 8.05 -5.63
N ALA A 298 -12.33 7.66 -5.60
CA ALA A 298 -11.20 8.53 -5.92
C ALA A 298 -10.28 7.84 -6.93
N GLU A 299 -9.83 8.58 -7.94
CA GLU A 299 -8.90 8.15 -8.96
C GLU A 299 -7.71 9.12 -8.96
N ALA A 300 -6.49 8.60 -8.90
CA ALA A 300 -5.26 9.37 -9.03
C ALA A 300 -4.44 8.79 -10.19
N VAL A 301 -4.05 9.62 -11.14
CA VAL A 301 -3.40 9.20 -12.37
C VAL A 301 -2.16 10.05 -12.64
N GLY A 302 -1.10 9.41 -13.10
CA GLY A 302 0.20 10.01 -13.38
C GLY A 302 1.03 10.22 -12.12
N ASN A 303 2.09 9.41 -11.95
CA ASN A 303 3.02 9.47 -10.81
C ASN A 303 2.29 9.59 -9.45
N ALA A 304 1.25 8.76 -9.26
CA ALA A 304 0.44 8.81 -8.06
C ALA A 304 1.21 8.28 -6.85
N GLU A 305 1.20 9.04 -5.75
CA GLU A 305 1.76 8.68 -4.46
C GLU A 305 0.75 8.97 -3.37
N LEU A 306 0.38 7.94 -2.61
CA LEU A 306 -0.41 8.05 -1.39
C LEU A 306 0.50 7.79 -0.19
N PHE A 307 0.66 8.78 0.67
CA PHE A 307 1.37 8.70 1.94
C PHE A 307 0.38 8.78 3.10
N VAL A 308 0.48 7.84 4.04
CA VAL A 308 -0.37 7.76 5.23
C VAL A 308 0.52 7.78 6.47
N ASP A 309 0.36 8.79 7.31
CA ASP A 309 1.11 8.99 8.54
C ASP A 309 0.18 8.92 9.75
N PRO A 310 0.27 7.87 10.60
CA PRO A 310 -0.60 7.72 11.76
C PRO A 310 -0.39 8.85 12.77
N VAL A 311 -1.47 9.36 13.36
CA VAL A 311 -1.39 10.39 14.41
C VAL A 311 -0.75 9.82 15.67
N MET A 312 -1.15 8.62 16.06
CA MET A 312 -0.54 7.91 17.20
C MET A 312 0.82 7.31 16.81
N LYS A 313 1.89 7.83 17.41
CA LYS A 313 3.28 7.40 17.18
C LYS A 313 3.69 6.38 18.24
N ASN A 314 3.28 5.12 18.10
CA ASN A 314 3.65 4.03 19.01
C ASN A 314 4.40 2.91 18.27
N ALA A 315 4.88 1.90 19.02
CA ALA A 315 5.67 0.79 18.48
C ALA A 315 4.92 -0.10 17.46
N ARG A 316 3.57 0.01 17.37
CA ARG A 316 2.75 -0.72 16.40
C ARG A 316 2.38 0.12 15.18
N ALA A 317 2.61 1.43 15.24
CA ALA A 317 2.28 2.35 14.17
C ALA A 317 3.26 2.27 13.01
N ASP A 318 2.73 2.29 11.78
CA ASP A 318 3.52 2.30 10.54
C ASP A 318 3.13 3.50 9.68
N GLN A 319 4.13 4.17 9.12
CA GLN A 319 3.96 5.02 7.95
C GLN A 319 3.82 4.13 6.71
N LYS A 320 2.95 4.52 5.79
CA LYS A 320 2.66 3.73 4.58
C LYS A 320 2.77 4.63 3.36
N THR A 321 3.53 4.22 2.37
CA THR A 321 3.65 4.89 1.07
C THR A 321 3.23 3.91 -0.02
N LEU A 322 2.30 4.30 -0.86
CA LEU A 322 1.90 3.57 -2.06
C LEU A 322 2.18 4.43 -3.29
N THR A 323 2.97 3.94 -4.21
CA THR A 323 3.27 4.62 -5.49
C THR A 323 2.83 3.75 -6.65
N ALA A 324 2.20 4.35 -7.66
CA ALA A 324 1.83 3.69 -8.91
C ALA A 324 1.53 4.74 -10.00
N PRO A 325 1.55 4.39 -11.29
CA PRO A 325 1.01 5.24 -12.36
C PRO A 325 -0.47 5.56 -12.19
N ARG A 326 -1.27 4.66 -11.61
CA ARG A 326 -2.68 4.85 -11.30
C ARG A 326 -3.07 4.20 -9.98
N ILE A 327 -3.82 4.93 -9.16
CA ILE A 327 -4.42 4.47 -7.91
C ILE A 327 -5.91 4.78 -7.95
N ASP A 328 -6.76 3.77 -7.83
CA ASP A 328 -8.21 3.87 -7.70
C ASP A 328 -8.61 3.47 -6.27
N CYS A 329 -9.52 4.22 -5.65
CA CYS A 329 -10.02 3.95 -4.31
C CYS A 329 -11.55 3.98 -4.32
N ASP A 330 -12.19 2.94 -3.78
CA ASP A 330 -13.62 2.90 -3.48
C ASP A 330 -13.84 3.15 -1.98
N PHE A 331 -14.94 3.82 -1.65
CA PHE A 331 -15.27 4.17 -0.27
C PHE A 331 -16.51 3.43 0.22
N PHE A 332 -16.61 3.23 1.52
CA PHE A 332 -17.85 2.79 2.16
C PHE A 332 -18.93 3.87 2.03
N GLU A 333 -20.16 3.50 2.31
CA GLU A 333 -21.35 4.35 2.07
C GLU A 333 -21.32 5.64 2.88
N THR A 334 -20.69 5.66 4.04
CA THR A 334 -20.61 6.81 4.94
C THR A 334 -19.25 6.92 5.62
N GLY A 335 -18.88 8.14 5.99
CA GLY A 335 -17.70 8.44 6.81
C GLY A 335 -16.39 8.57 6.02
N ASN A 336 -16.44 8.56 4.70
CA ASN A 336 -15.25 8.67 3.83
C ASN A 336 -14.15 7.65 4.18
N LEU A 337 -14.58 6.44 4.61
CA LEU A 337 -13.69 5.33 4.94
C LEU A 337 -13.37 4.53 3.69
N ALA A 338 -12.09 4.25 3.45
CA ALA A 338 -11.67 3.43 2.32
C ALA A 338 -12.22 2.00 2.43
N ARG A 339 -12.86 1.50 1.38
CA ARG A 339 -13.33 0.12 1.23
C ARG A 339 -12.29 -0.72 0.52
N SER A 340 -11.74 -0.22 -0.56
CA SER A 340 -10.70 -0.89 -1.33
C SER A 340 -9.83 0.10 -2.07
N PHE A 341 -8.61 -0.30 -2.38
CA PHE A 341 -7.81 0.38 -3.39
C PHE A 341 -7.29 -0.60 -4.45
N THR A 342 -7.03 -0.07 -5.64
CA THR A 342 -6.33 -0.77 -6.73
C THR A 342 -5.25 0.14 -7.29
N ALA A 343 -4.00 -0.32 -7.26
CA ALA A 343 -2.85 0.36 -7.86
C ALA A 343 -2.36 -0.44 -9.07
N THR A 344 -2.16 0.21 -10.21
CA THR A 344 -1.84 -0.45 -11.49
C THR A 344 -0.70 0.22 -12.23
N GLY A 345 0.01 -0.58 -13.06
CA GLY A 345 1.09 -0.12 -13.93
C GLY A 345 2.48 -0.17 -13.27
N GLY A 346 2.67 -1.01 -12.27
CA GLY A 346 3.89 -1.08 -11.47
C GLY A 346 3.70 -0.40 -10.12
N ALA A 347 3.02 -1.11 -9.19
CA ALA A 347 2.75 -0.63 -7.85
C ALA A 347 3.90 -0.95 -6.89
N LYS A 348 4.23 -0.02 -6.00
CA LYS A 348 5.17 -0.20 -4.91
C LYS A 348 4.55 0.30 -3.60
N ALA A 349 4.42 -0.59 -2.63
CA ALA A 349 4.03 -0.27 -1.26
C ALA A 349 5.26 -0.35 -0.35
N VAL A 350 5.45 0.67 0.48
CA VAL A 350 6.50 0.73 1.52
C VAL A 350 5.82 0.98 2.85
N ILE A 351 6.12 0.15 3.82
CA ILE A 351 5.57 0.23 5.19
C ILE A 351 6.76 0.36 6.14
N GLU A 352 6.85 1.50 6.80
CA GLU A 352 7.97 1.86 7.69
C GLU A 352 7.48 1.98 9.13
N PRO A 353 8.04 1.22 10.08
CA PRO A 353 7.71 1.40 11.49
C PRO A 353 8.06 2.83 11.95
N VAL A 354 7.13 3.49 12.62
CA VAL A 354 7.35 4.84 13.18
C VAL A 354 8.44 4.82 14.26
N GLN A 355 8.52 3.73 15.02
CA GLN A 355 9.55 3.51 16.01
C GLN A 355 10.35 2.26 15.63
N LYS A 356 11.68 2.33 15.77
CA LYS A 356 12.54 1.16 15.55
C LYS A 356 12.25 0.10 16.61
N VAL A 357 11.86 -1.08 16.16
CA VAL A 357 11.61 -2.27 16.98
C VAL A 357 12.50 -3.38 16.42
N GLU A 358 13.15 -4.16 17.28
CA GLU A 358 14.21 -5.12 16.93
C GLU A 358 13.80 -6.11 15.82
N ASP A 359 12.54 -6.55 15.80
CA ASP A 359 12.03 -7.54 14.85
C ASP A 359 11.18 -6.95 13.70
N ARG A 360 11.06 -5.61 13.60
CA ARG A 360 10.25 -4.94 12.58
C ARG A 360 11.10 -4.03 11.72
N GLY A 361 11.26 -4.40 10.45
CA GLY A 361 11.95 -3.61 9.45
C GLY A 361 11.00 -2.89 8.50
N THR A 362 11.58 -2.10 7.61
CA THR A 362 10.87 -1.57 6.45
C THR A 362 10.44 -2.72 5.55
N ARG A 363 9.14 -2.79 5.27
CA ARG A 363 8.54 -3.76 4.36
C ARG A 363 8.27 -3.13 3.02
N THR A 364 8.75 -3.74 1.96
CA THR A 364 8.51 -3.31 0.58
C THR A 364 7.81 -4.41 -0.18
N LEU A 365 6.72 -4.06 -0.86
CA LEU A 365 6.02 -4.95 -1.78
C LEU A 365 5.90 -4.28 -3.14
N THR A 366 6.31 -4.95 -4.21
CA THR A 366 6.17 -4.47 -5.58
C THR A 366 5.43 -5.49 -6.44
N SER A 367 4.63 -5.02 -7.40
CA SER A 367 3.91 -5.86 -8.36
C SER A 367 3.38 -5.03 -9.53
N GLN A 368 2.91 -5.66 -10.60
CA GLN A 368 2.25 -4.94 -11.71
C GLN A 368 0.90 -4.37 -11.30
N LYS A 369 0.17 -5.09 -10.46
CA LYS A 369 -1.12 -4.67 -9.90
C LYS A 369 -1.18 -5.03 -8.43
N MET A 370 -1.65 -4.12 -7.60
CA MET A 370 -1.88 -4.34 -6.18
C MET A 370 -3.30 -3.93 -5.82
N THR A 371 -4.01 -4.79 -5.10
CA THR A 371 -5.34 -4.51 -4.56
C THR A 371 -5.35 -4.74 -3.06
N ALA A 372 -6.08 -3.91 -2.32
CA ALA A 372 -6.37 -4.17 -0.91
C ALA A 372 -7.82 -3.86 -0.59
N VAL A 373 -8.39 -4.64 0.32
CA VAL A 373 -9.72 -4.44 0.91
C VAL A 373 -9.52 -4.16 2.39
N PHE A 374 -10.27 -3.21 2.93
CA PHE A 374 -10.15 -2.75 4.30
C PHE A 374 -11.37 -3.14 5.13
N ALA A 375 -11.15 -3.50 6.37
CA ALA A 375 -12.20 -3.63 7.36
C ALA A 375 -12.81 -2.25 7.66
N ARG A 376 -14.14 -2.15 7.74
CA ARG A 376 -14.83 -0.89 7.92
C ARG A 376 -14.50 -0.23 9.27
N ASP A 377 -14.48 -1.03 10.32
CA ASP A 377 -14.40 -0.51 11.68
C ASP A 377 -12.98 -0.12 12.10
N THR A 378 -11.97 -0.89 11.69
CA THR A 378 -10.57 -0.66 12.06
C THR A 378 -9.76 0.04 10.97
N GLN A 379 -10.21 -0.01 9.71
CA GLN A 379 -9.46 0.41 8.54
C GLN A 379 -8.11 -0.33 8.36
N ASP A 380 -8.02 -1.52 8.97
CA ASP A 380 -6.92 -2.45 8.71
C ASP A 380 -7.16 -3.21 7.40
N ILE A 381 -6.09 -3.73 6.84
CA ILE A 381 -6.15 -4.55 5.64
C ILE A 381 -6.79 -5.90 6.00
N ASP A 382 -7.97 -6.18 5.44
CA ASP A 382 -8.66 -7.47 5.52
C ASP A 382 -8.08 -8.47 4.51
N ARG A 383 -7.83 -7.99 3.29
CA ARG A 383 -7.21 -8.75 2.22
C ARG A 383 -6.33 -7.87 1.35
N MET A 384 -5.19 -8.44 0.91
CA MET A 384 -4.30 -7.80 -0.07
C MET A 384 -3.85 -8.82 -1.11
N ASP A 385 -3.83 -8.40 -2.39
CA ASP A 385 -3.35 -9.19 -3.52
C ASP A 385 -2.36 -8.36 -4.35
N ALA A 386 -1.15 -8.85 -4.51
CA ALA A 386 -0.11 -8.32 -5.40
C ALA A 386 0.06 -9.28 -6.57
N GLN A 387 -0.25 -8.83 -7.78
CA GLN A 387 -0.30 -9.65 -9.00
C GLN A 387 0.69 -9.16 -10.05
N GLY A 388 1.34 -10.09 -10.71
CA GLY A 388 2.34 -9.86 -11.75
C GLY A 388 3.70 -9.50 -11.17
N GLU A 389 4.65 -10.45 -11.21
CA GLU A 389 6.03 -10.30 -10.74
C GLU A 389 6.14 -9.74 -9.31
N ALA A 390 5.31 -10.26 -8.41
CA ALA A 390 5.26 -9.78 -7.04
C ALA A 390 6.57 -10.08 -6.30
N LYS A 391 7.12 -9.06 -5.63
CA LYS A 391 8.35 -9.13 -4.83
C LYS A 391 8.12 -8.50 -3.47
N PHE A 392 8.49 -9.22 -2.43
CA PHE A 392 8.44 -8.79 -1.05
C PHE A 392 9.85 -8.71 -0.45
N ASN A 393 10.09 -7.72 0.37
CA ASN A 393 11.31 -7.59 1.16
C ASN A 393 10.99 -7.04 2.55
N GLU A 394 11.59 -7.60 3.59
CA GLU A 394 11.64 -7.09 4.96
C GLU A 394 12.98 -7.45 5.59
N ASN A 395 13.83 -6.47 5.86
CA ASN A 395 15.21 -6.67 6.31
C ASN A 395 15.98 -7.60 5.33
N ASP A 396 16.42 -8.78 5.81
CA ASP A 396 17.07 -9.82 5.00
C ASP A 396 16.08 -10.83 4.41
N ARG A 397 14.80 -10.78 4.79
CA ARG A 397 13.75 -11.68 4.29
C ARG A 397 13.23 -11.22 2.95
N ASN A 398 13.21 -12.10 1.99
CA ASN A 398 12.79 -11.82 0.62
C ASN A 398 11.82 -12.87 0.12
N GLY A 399 10.92 -12.47 -0.76
CA GLY A 399 9.99 -13.37 -1.43
C GLY A 399 9.68 -12.90 -2.84
N VAL A 400 9.54 -13.85 -3.77
CA VAL A 400 9.11 -13.61 -5.15
C VAL A 400 8.11 -14.66 -5.59
N ALA A 401 7.10 -14.23 -6.35
CA ALA A 401 6.11 -15.09 -6.99
C ALA A 401 5.42 -14.33 -8.14
N SER A 402 4.61 -15.01 -8.96
CA SER A 402 3.69 -14.29 -9.84
C SER A 402 2.66 -13.51 -9.02
N ASN A 403 2.16 -14.10 -7.93
CA ASN A 403 1.17 -13.50 -7.05
C ASN A 403 1.55 -13.70 -5.58
N ILE A 404 1.42 -12.63 -4.80
CA ILE A 404 1.53 -12.66 -3.34
C ILE A 404 0.21 -12.14 -2.78
N SER A 405 -0.44 -12.91 -1.91
CA SER A 405 -1.68 -12.52 -1.26
C SER A 405 -1.59 -12.64 0.26
N TYR A 406 -2.33 -11.79 0.95
CA TYR A 406 -2.50 -11.79 2.40
C TYR A 406 -3.98 -11.78 2.74
N THR A 407 -4.37 -12.53 3.76
CA THR A 407 -5.73 -12.55 4.31
C THR A 407 -5.66 -12.43 5.84
N ALA A 408 -6.35 -11.45 6.40
CA ALA A 408 -6.34 -11.19 7.83
C ALA A 408 -7.10 -12.26 8.64
N ALA A 409 -8.14 -12.87 8.04
CA ALA A 409 -8.97 -13.88 8.70
C ALA A 409 -8.18 -15.09 9.22
N ASP A 410 -7.14 -15.50 8.50
CA ASP A 410 -6.22 -16.59 8.89
C ASP A 410 -4.78 -16.09 9.07
N ASN A 411 -4.56 -14.79 8.99
CA ASN A 411 -3.27 -14.10 9.11
C ASN A 411 -2.15 -14.77 8.30
N THR A 412 -2.49 -15.17 7.06
CA THR A 412 -1.59 -15.97 6.20
C THR A 412 -1.18 -15.21 4.95
N VAL A 413 0.12 -15.24 4.65
CA VAL A 413 0.71 -14.82 3.37
C VAL A 413 0.87 -16.02 2.45
N ARG A 414 0.44 -15.90 1.20
CA ARG A 414 0.49 -16.96 0.19
C ARG A 414 1.23 -16.50 -1.06
N LEU A 415 2.17 -17.30 -1.52
CA LEU A 415 2.92 -17.07 -2.75
C LEU A 415 2.53 -18.14 -3.77
N ARG A 416 2.15 -17.71 -4.99
CA ARG A 416 1.63 -18.58 -6.04
C ARG A 416 2.18 -18.23 -7.42
N GLY A 417 2.54 -19.24 -8.20
CA GLY A 417 2.97 -19.10 -9.60
C GLY A 417 4.34 -18.45 -9.79
N GLY A 418 4.98 -18.69 -10.94
CA GLY A 418 6.29 -18.12 -11.27
C GLY A 418 7.42 -18.60 -10.38
N ASP A 419 7.42 -19.89 -9.99
CA ASP A 419 8.41 -20.49 -9.09
C ASP A 419 8.54 -19.74 -7.76
N PRO A 420 7.49 -19.76 -6.92
CA PRO A 420 7.51 -19.11 -5.62
C PRO A 420 8.79 -19.43 -4.85
N THR A 421 9.47 -18.38 -4.41
CA THR A 421 10.75 -18.51 -3.72
C THR A 421 10.80 -17.52 -2.56
N VAL A 422 11.24 -17.99 -1.39
CA VAL A 422 11.56 -17.18 -0.22
C VAL A 422 13.00 -17.43 0.20
N TRP A 423 13.69 -16.41 0.67
CA TRP A 423 15.07 -16.54 1.16
C TRP A 423 15.42 -15.47 2.19
N ASP A 424 16.40 -15.80 3.01
CA ASP A 424 17.07 -14.90 3.93
C ASP A 424 18.60 -15.09 3.84
N SER A 425 19.37 -14.58 4.79
CA SER A 425 20.83 -14.76 4.87
C SER A 425 21.28 -16.21 5.11
N ARG A 426 20.37 -17.11 5.52
CA ARG A 426 20.69 -18.49 5.91
C ARG A 426 20.28 -19.51 4.85
N ALA A 427 19.12 -19.32 4.25
CA ALA A 427 18.54 -20.32 3.36
C ALA A 427 17.64 -19.72 2.30
N ARG A 428 17.41 -20.53 1.25
CA ARG A 428 16.45 -20.26 0.18
C ARG A 428 15.54 -21.45 0.01
N THR A 429 14.24 -21.24 0.01
CA THR A 429 13.23 -22.28 -0.23
C THR A 429 12.37 -21.96 -1.44
N LYS A 430 12.17 -22.95 -2.29
CA LYS A 430 11.25 -22.93 -3.44
C LYS A 430 10.16 -23.98 -3.26
N GLY A 431 8.99 -23.73 -3.87
CA GLY A 431 7.90 -24.68 -3.97
C GLY A 431 6.92 -24.27 -5.06
N VAL A 432 5.92 -25.09 -5.36
CA VAL A 432 4.80 -24.71 -6.23
C VAL A 432 3.89 -23.74 -5.51
N GLU A 433 3.70 -23.96 -4.21
CA GLU A 433 2.95 -23.11 -3.28
C GLU A 433 3.76 -22.88 -2.02
N LEU A 434 3.80 -21.63 -1.56
CA LEU A 434 4.38 -21.28 -0.27
C LEU A 434 3.32 -20.52 0.53
N ASP A 435 3.06 -20.97 1.75
CA ASP A 435 2.13 -20.35 2.71
C ASP A 435 2.89 -20.02 3.99
N SER A 436 2.64 -18.86 4.59
CA SER A 436 3.23 -18.47 5.87
C SER A 436 2.14 -17.99 6.81
N ASP A 437 1.87 -18.77 7.84
CA ASP A 437 0.99 -18.42 8.97
C ASP A 437 1.79 -17.53 9.92
N LEU A 438 1.42 -16.26 9.99
CA LEU A 438 2.12 -15.26 10.80
C LEU A 438 1.75 -15.36 12.28
N THR A 439 0.60 -15.98 12.62
CA THR A 439 0.16 -16.18 14.01
C THR A 439 0.93 -17.31 14.65
N ASN A 440 0.98 -18.47 13.99
CA ASN A 440 1.65 -19.65 14.51
C ASN A 440 3.13 -19.68 14.15
N LYS A 441 3.60 -18.76 13.33
CA LYS A 441 4.97 -18.68 12.79
C LYS A 441 5.43 -19.96 12.10
N VAL A 442 4.49 -20.58 11.38
CA VAL A 442 4.70 -21.80 10.60
C VAL A 442 4.56 -21.50 9.12
N SER A 443 5.55 -21.91 8.35
CA SER A 443 5.51 -21.82 6.90
C SER A 443 5.40 -23.20 6.27
N HIS A 444 4.60 -23.32 5.22
CA HIS A 444 4.40 -24.54 4.46
C HIS A 444 4.85 -24.35 3.02
N SER A 445 5.59 -25.31 2.51
CA SER A 445 5.91 -25.45 1.10
C SER A 445 5.25 -26.70 0.54
N ARG A 446 4.59 -26.59 -0.62
CA ARG A 446 3.92 -27.73 -1.27
C ARG A 446 4.35 -27.85 -2.71
N GLY A 447 4.56 -29.08 -3.14
CA GLY A 447 4.93 -29.46 -4.49
C GLY A 447 6.36 -29.08 -4.84
N LYS A 448 7.23 -30.08 -5.05
CA LYS A 448 8.65 -29.92 -5.42
C LYS A 448 9.41 -28.94 -4.51
N THR A 449 9.22 -29.11 -3.20
CA THR A 449 9.95 -28.31 -2.21
C THR A 449 11.45 -28.50 -2.39
N ALA A 450 12.19 -27.39 -2.48
CA ALA A 450 13.64 -27.37 -2.56
C ALA A 450 14.18 -26.27 -1.65
N THR A 451 14.90 -26.67 -0.59
CA THR A 451 15.59 -25.76 0.33
C THR A 451 17.09 -25.86 0.13
N THR A 452 17.76 -24.72 0.05
CA THR A 452 19.22 -24.62 0.02
C THR A 452 19.66 -23.84 1.24
N TYR A 453 20.34 -24.46 2.19
CA TYR A 453 21.11 -23.78 3.21
C TYR A 453 22.46 -23.41 2.62
N TYR A 454 22.88 -22.16 2.78
CA TYR A 454 24.07 -21.65 2.05
C TYR A 454 25.40 -22.24 2.55
N SER A 455 25.41 -22.79 3.75
CA SER A 455 26.51 -23.61 4.27
C SER A 455 25.99 -24.58 5.32
N GLN A 456 26.77 -25.58 5.67
CA GLN A 456 26.41 -26.50 6.77
C GLN A 456 26.30 -25.74 8.12
N GLU A 457 27.02 -24.66 8.33
CA GLU A 457 26.92 -23.81 9.51
C GLU A 457 25.52 -23.22 9.68
N GLN A 458 24.78 -22.96 8.58
CA GLN A 458 23.42 -22.44 8.61
C GLN A 458 22.38 -23.48 9.12
N THR A 459 22.73 -24.77 9.13
CA THR A 459 21.98 -25.83 9.80
C THR A 459 22.36 -25.96 11.29
N ASN A 460 23.28 -25.13 11.78
CA ASN A 460 23.84 -25.19 13.12
C ASN A 460 24.42 -26.59 13.49
N GLY A 461 24.93 -27.32 12.49
CA GLY A 461 25.42 -28.67 12.67
C GLY A 461 24.36 -29.77 12.74
N ALA A 462 23.09 -29.46 12.48
CA ALA A 462 22.00 -30.43 12.57
C ALA A 462 22.03 -31.52 11.48
N THR A 463 22.90 -31.40 10.47
CA THR A 463 23.04 -32.39 9.39
C THR A 463 24.39 -33.14 9.50
N PRO A 464 24.45 -34.44 9.13
CA PRO A 464 25.67 -35.27 9.28
C PRO A 464 26.74 -34.97 8.22
N PHE A 465 26.82 -33.75 7.73
CA PHE A 465 27.71 -33.37 6.64
C PHE A 465 28.99 -32.69 7.13
N SER A 466 29.94 -32.50 6.22
CA SER A 466 31.23 -31.87 6.53
C SER A 466 31.05 -30.37 6.84
N LYS A 467 31.84 -29.84 7.77
CA LYS A 467 31.88 -28.39 8.09
C LYS A 467 32.65 -27.60 7.02
N VAL A 468 32.24 -27.74 5.76
CA VAL A 468 32.78 -27.00 4.62
C VAL A 468 31.77 -25.92 4.19
N LYS A 469 32.23 -24.92 3.44
CA LYS A 469 31.37 -23.83 2.95
C LYS A 469 30.39 -24.24 1.84
N SER A 470 30.39 -25.51 1.43
CA SER A 470 29.46 -26.04 0.43
C SER A 470 28.02 -25.96 0.94
N PRO A 471 27.06 -25.62 0.09
CA PRO A 471 25.64 -25.60 0.45
C PRO A 471 25.10 -26.98 0.84
N VAL A 472 24.11 -26.98 1.73
CA VAL A 472 23.28 -28.16 2.01
C VAL A 472 21.97 -28.02 1.26
N TYR A 473 21.64 -29.01 0.45
CA TYR A 473 20.42 -29.06 -0.34
C TYR A 473 19.44 -30.06 0.30
N VAL A 474 18.16 -29.67 0.33
CA VAL A 474 17.09 -30.56 0.78
C VAL A 474 15.94 -30.47 -0.20
N VAL A 475 15.46 -31.62 -0.69
CA VAL A 475 14.26 -31.70 -1.55
C VAL A 475 13.24 -32.65 -0.95
N SER A 476 11.95 -32.37 -1.21
CA SER A 476 10.82 -33.20 -0.77
C SER A 476 9.55 -32.82 -1.53
N ASP A 477 8.46 -33.56 -1.33
CA ASP A 477 7.15 -33.20 -1.86
C ASP A 477 6.54 -32.02 -1.06
N ARG A 478 6.81 -31.96 0.25
CA ARG A 478 6.28 -30.95 1.18
C ARG A 478 7.34 -30.55 2.21
N GLY A 479 7.31 -29.27 2.59
CA GLY A 479 8.12 -28.70 3.67
C GLY A 479 7.24 -27.97 4.68
N GLU A 480 7.60 -28.06 5.96
CA GLU A 480 7.00 -27.33 7.06
C GLU A 480 8.11 -26.76 7.93
N PHE A 481 8.05 -25.46 8.22
CA PHE A 481 9.12 -24.72 8.87
C PHE A 481 8.56 -23.96 10.08
N HIS A 482 9.01 -24.32 11.27
CA HIS A 482 8.64 -23.69 12.54
C HIS A 482 9.72 -22.69 12.95
N SER A 483 9.48 -21.40 12.74
CA SER A 483 10.50 -20.36 12.96
C SER A 483 10.93 -20.23 14.41
N ASP A 484 10.01 -20.38 15.38
CA ASP A 484 10.29 -20.21 16.80
C ASP A 484 11.12 -21.37 17.38
N SER A 485 10.81 -22.61 16.99
CA SER A 485 11.51 -23.79 17.48
C SER A 485 12.75 -24.15 16.67
N GLY A 486 12.94 -23.55 15.49
CA GLY A 486 14.02 -23.90 14.57
C GLY A 486 13.90 -25.32 14.00
N VAL A 487 12.65 -25.79 13.77
CA VAL A 487 12.37 -27.14 13.24
C VAL A 487 11.95 -27.02 11.78
N ALA A 488 12.61 -27.81 10.90
CA ALA A 488 12.23 -27.97 9.51
C ALA A 488 11.87 -29.43 9.23
N ILE A 489 10.68 -29.67 8.71
CA ILE A 489 10.13 -30.99 8.41
C ILE A 489 9.96 -31.13 6.90
N TYR A 490 10.54 -32.13 6.31
CA TYR A 490 10.46 -32.46 4.89
C TYR A 490 9.78 -33.82 4.73
N THR A 491 8.70 -33.89 3.98
CA THR A 491 7.87 -35.10 3.85
C THR A 491 7.64 -35.46 2.38
N GLY A 492 7.71 -36.75 2.08
CA GLY A 492 7.55 -37.33 0.75
C GLY A 492 8.86 -37.26 -0.06
N ASN A 493 9.49 -38.42 -0.29
CA ASN A 493 10.74 -38.56 -1.03
C ASN A 493 11.82 -37.58 -0.58
N ALA A 494 11.92 -37.36 0.74
CA ALA A 494 12.81 -36.38 1.30
C ALA A 494 14.27 -36.79 1.16
N ARG A 495 15.11 -35.87 0.66
CA ARG A 495 16.56 -36.07 0.50
C ARG A 495 17.32 -34.82 0.87
N ALA A 496 18.31 -34.95 1.75
CA ALA A 496 19.29 -33.92 2.07
C ALA A 496 20.67 -34.37 1.57
N TRP A 497 21.47 -33.44 1.00
CA TRP A 497 22.82 -33.77 0.55
C TRP A 497 23.75 -32.55 0.58
N GLN A 498 25.04 -32.85 0.69
CA GLN A 498 26.14 -31.89 0.54
C GLN A 498 27.29 -32.62 -0.19
N ASP A 499 27.75 -32.05 -1.31
CA ASP A 499 28.70 -32.71 -2.19
C ASP A 499 28.20 -34.15 -2.53
N ASP A 500 29.01 -35.18 -2.26
CA ASP A 500 28.64 -36.58 -2.50
C ASP A 500 27.95 -37.27 -1.32
N ASN A 501 27.81 -36.61 -0.16
CA ASN A 501 27.14 -37.16 1.01
C ASN A 501 25.63 -36.91 0.93
N PHE A 502 24.82 -37.89 1.32
CA PHE A 502 23.38 -37.73 1.38
C PHE A 502 22.71 -38.52 2.50
N VAL A 503 21.53 -38.06 2.88
CA VAL A 503 20.54 -38.78 3.68
C VAL A 503 19.19 -38.64 2.99
N ARG A 504 18.46 -39.76 2.83
CA ARG A 504 17.10 -39.74 2.31
C ARG A 504 16.18 -40.62 3.13
N GLY A 505 14.87 -40.36 3.10
CA GLY A 505 13.83 -41.11 3.74
C GLY A 505 12.46 -40.63 3.32
N ASP A 506 11.40 -41.22 3.86
CA ASP A 506 10.03 -40.74 3.62
C ASP A 506 9.79 -39.37 4.29
N LYS A 507 10.48 -39.18 5.45
CA LYS A 507 10.45 -37.94 6.22
C LYS A 507 11.83 -37.61 6.78
N LEU A 508 12.27 -36.36 6.61
CA LEU A 508 13.43 -35.77 7.29
C LEU A 508 12.97 -34.66 8.22
N THR A 509 13.48 -34.62 9.43
CA THR A 509 13.24 -33.54 10.39
C THR A 509 14.58 -32.97 10.85
N ILE A 510 14.81 -31.69 10.64
CA ILE A 510 16.02 -30.96 11.03
C ILE A 510 15.68 -30.08 12.22
N TYR A 511 16.32 -30.31 13.36
CA TYR A 511 16.20 -29.55 14.60
C TYR A 511 17.44 -28.65 14.76
N VAL A 512 17.38 -27.46 14.16
CA VAL A 512 18.55 -26.55 14.10
C VAL A 512 19.05 -26.18 15.50
N ASN A 513 18.13 -25.91 16.45
CA ASN A 513 18.49 -25.54 17.82
C ASN A 513 19.06 -26.71 18.63
N GLU A 514 18.62 -27.92 18.36
CA GLU A 514 19.08 -29.16 19.04
C GLU A 514 20.30 -29.78 18.35
N LYS A 515 20.73 -29.26 17.21
CA LYS A 515 21.82 -29.81 16.39
C LYS A 515 21.59 -31.29 16.05
N ARG A 516 20.37 -31.64 15.68
CA ARG A 516 19.91 -32.99 15.43
C ARG A 516 19.12 -33.11 14.14
N MET A 517 19.21 -34.27 13.46
CA MET A 517 18.39 -34.62 12.32
C MET A 517 17.81 -36.01 12.49
N ASP A 518 16.54 -36.19 12.23
CA ASP A 518 15.88 -37.48 12.17
C ASP A 518 15.46 -37.81 10.75
N ALA A 519 15.65 -39.04 10.33
CA ALA A 519 15.15 -39.62 9.09
C ALA A 519 14.30 -40.83 9.38
N ASN A 520 13.12 -40.91 8.78
CA ASN A 520 12.17 -42.00 9.02
C ASN A 520 11.62 -42.54 7.69
N GLY A 521 11.41 -43.84 7.62
CA GLY A 521 10.86 -44.56 6.48
C GLY A 521 11.86 -44.73 5.34
N HIS A 522 12.22 -45.99 5.03
CA HIS A 522 13.12 -46.34 3.92
C HIS A 522 14.42 -45.53 3.91
N VAL A 523 15.01 -45.35 5.08
CA VAL A 523 16.19 -44.50 5.25
C VAL A 523 17.38 -45.05 4.47
N GLN A 524 18.07 -44.17 3.79
CA GLN A 524 19.37 -44.44 3.14
C GLN A 524 20.30 -43.27 3.41
N SER A 525 21.55 -43.55 3.71
CA SER A 525 22.60 -42.53 3.86
C SER A 525 23.91 -42.99 3.22
N GLU A 526 24.67 -42.04 2.71
CA GLU A 526 26.02 -42.25 2.18
C GLU A 526 26.97 -41.23 2.77
N ILE A 527 28.10 -41.72 3.31
CA ILE A 527 29.22 -40.90 3.77
C ILE A 527 30.39 -41.20 2.86
N TYR A 528 30.64 -40.31 1.88
CA TYR A 528 31.62 -40.55 0.80
C TYR A 528 33.05 -40.46 1.28
N ASN A 529 33.38 -39.56 2.20
CA ASN A 529 34.74 -39.31 2.69
C ASN A 529 35.17 -40.23 3.85
N ALA A 530 34.50 -41.33 4.06
CA ALA A 530 34.91 -42.31 5.08
C ALA A 530 36.24 -42.97 4.67
N ARG A 531 37.29 -42.70 5.46
CA ARG A 531 38.60 -43.32 5.23
C ARG A 531 38.66 -44.71 5.80
N ARG A 532 39.23 -45.62 5.04
CA ARG A 532 39.56 -46.98 5.47
C ARG A 532 41.05 -47.25 5.17
N ARG A 533 41.76 -47.86 6.10
CA ARG A 533 43.08 -48.42 5.84
C ARG A 533 42.92 -49.79 5.23
N ILE A 534 43.51 -49.98 4.07
CA ILE A 534 43.61 -51.29 3.38
C ILE A 534 45.09 -51.56 3.16
N GLU A 535 45.63 -52.65 3.73
CA GLU A 535 47.06 -53.03 3.60
C GLU A 535 48.04 -51.90 4.00
N GLY A 536 47.71 -51.10 5.01
CA GLY A 536 48.55 -50.02 5.47
C GLY A 536 48.37 -48.69 4.71
N ALA A 537 47.71 -48.67 3.56
CA ALA A 537 47.38 -47.46 2.79
C ALA A 537 45.99 -46.94 3.16
N SER A 538 45.86 -45.64 3.40
CA SER A 538 44.56 -44.98 3.60
C SER A 538 43.87 -44.82 2.24
N SER A 539 42.71 -45.40 2.05
CA SER A 539 41.85 -45.17 0.89
C SER A 539 40.47 -44.65 1.32
N THR A 540 39.87 -43.81 0.51
CA THR A 540 38.48 -43.33 0.74
C THR A 540 37.53 -44.38 0.18
N VAL A 541 36.73 -44.99 1.06
CA VAL A 541 35.71 -46.00 0.69
C VAL A 541 34.39 -45.54 1.27
N PRO A 542 33.40 -45.18 0.41
CA PRO A 542 32.10 -44.74 0.90
C PRO A 542 31.43 -45.75 1.88
N VAL A 543 30.79 -45.22 2.92
CA VAL A 543 29.92 -46.00 3.81
C VAL A 543 28.50 -45.73 3.40
N PHE A 544 27.79 -46.79 2.99
CA PHE A 544 26.39 -46.77 2.63
C PHE A 544 25.59 -47.51 3.74
N ALA A 545 24.53 -46.88 4.23
CA ALA A 545 23.68 -47.48 5.24
C ALA A 545 22.20 -47.38 4.88
N THR A 546 21.43 -48.44 5.21
CA THR A 546 19.97 -48.45 5.15
C THR A 546 19.39 -48.86 6.48
N ALA A 547 18.20 -48.30 6.82
CA ALA A 547 17.45 -48.64 8.04
C ALA A 547 16.00 -48.16 7.90
N ASP A 548 15.14 -48.52 8.87
CA ASP A 548 13.78 -47.96 8.94
C ASP A 548 13.79 -46.55 9.53
N SER A 549 14.72 -46.26 10.45
CA SER A 549 14.94 -44.93 11.01
C SER A 549 16.42 -44.65 11.27
N MET A 550 16.76 -43.34 11.25
CA MET A 550 18.08 -42.84 11.58
C MET A 550 17.93 -41.51 12.35
N SER A 551 18.75 -41.34 13.38
CA SER A 551 18.96 -40.02 13.97
C SER A 551 20.43 -39.63 13.98
N TYR A 552 20.74 -38.39 13.73
CA TYR A 552 22.05 -37.78 13.83
C TYR A 552 22.09 -36.75 14.94
N SER A 553 23.13 -36.76 15.77
CA SER A 553 23.41 -35.74 16.78
C SER A 553 24.79 -35.17 16.58
N ASP A 554 24.92 -33.85 16.31
CA ASP A 554 26.21 -33.17 16.20
C ASP A 554 26.91 -33.04 17.55
N ILE A 555 26.16 -32.98 18.63
CA ILE A 555 26.71 -32.94 20.00
C ILE A 555 27.54 -34.18 20.30
N ASN A 556 27.00 -35.35 19.96
CA ASN A 556 27.64 -36.62 20.18
C ASN A 556 28.41 -37.13 18.96
N ARG A 557 28.31 -36.45 17.82
CA ARG A 557 28.88 -36.89 16.54
C ARG A 557 28.50 -38.31 16.17
N THR A 558 27.23 -38.68 16.38
CA THR A 558 26.74 -40.08 16.27
C THR A 558 25.56 -40.14 15.28
N LEU A 559 25.64 -41.11 14.37
CA LEU A 559 24.52 -41.58 13.57
C LEU A 559 23.97 -42.85 14.21
N HIS A 560 22.73 -42.80 14.66
CA HIS A 560 22.02 -43.92 15.28
C HIS A 560 21.01 -44.47 14.25
N TYR A 561 21.14 -45.73 13.89
CA TYR A 561 20.25 -46.46 12.98
C TYR A 561 19.45 -47.47 13.73
N GLU A 562 18.16 -47.59 13.47
CA GLU A 562 17.28 -48.54 14.14
C GLU A 562 16.36 -49.24 13.14
N SER A 563 16.20 -50.56 13.35
CA SER A 563 15.40 -51.51 12.57
C SER A 563 15.92 -51.74 11.14
N ASN A 564 16.11 -53.00 10.80
CA ASN A 564 16.56 -53.49 9.49
C ASN A 564 17.86 -52.82 9.00
N VAL A 565 18.83 -52.63 9.91
CA VAL A 565 20.08 -51.95 9.60
C VAL A 565 20.94 -52.81 8.69
N ASP A 566 21.42 -52.23 7.58
CA ASP A 566 22.38 -52.79 6.62
C ASP A 566 23.43 -51.74 6.27
N ILE A 567 24.65 -51.88 6.79
CA ILE A 567 25.78 -50.98 6.55
C ILE A 567 26.79 -51.69 5.65
N ARG A 568 27.24 -50.99 4.60
CA ARG A 568 28.20 -51.50 3.62
C ARG A 568 29.36 -50.55 3.46
N GLN A 569 30.57 -51.09 3.43
CA GLN A 569 31.78 -50.35 3.10
C GLN A 569 32.69 -51.24 2.21
N GLY A 570 32.80 -50.91 0.95
CA GLY A 570 33.45 -51.78 -0.04
C GLY A 570 32.76 -53.14 -0.13
N THR A 571 33.50 -54.21 0.13
CA THR A 571 32.99 -55.58 0.12
C THR A 571 32.42 -56.06 1.47
N ASP A 572 32.56 -55.24 2.49
CA ASP A 572 32.09 -55.59 3.86
C ASP A 572 30.64 -55.16 4.07
N ARG A 573 29.87 -56.03 4.71
CA ARG A 573 28.47 -55.78 5.04
C ARG A 573 28.20 -56.12 6.49
N LEU A 574 27.58 -55.20 7.21
CA LEU A 574 27.14 -55.34 8.60
C LEU A 574 25.64 -55.20 8.66
N THR A 575 24.92 -56.24 9.15
CA THR A 575 23.49 -56.15 9.40
C THR A 575 23.21 -56.35 10.90
N SER A 576 22.17 -55.65 11.40
CA SER A 576 21.77 -55.67 12.80
C SER A 576 20.39 -55.07 12.99
N ALA A 577 19.86 -55.14 14.21
CA ALA A 577 18.64 -54.40 14.54
C ALA A 577 18.94 -52.94 14.90
N VAL A 578 20.12 -52.66 15.46
CA VAL A 578 20.54 -51.31 15.85
C VAL A 578 22.02 -51.13 15.51
N ALA A 579 22.40 -49.93 15.01
CA ALA A 579 23.80 -49.55 14.86
C ALA A 579 24.04 -48.10 15.21
N ASP A 580 25.15 -47.81 15.87
CA ASP A 580 25.68 -46.50 16.17
C ASP A 580 26.98 -46.29 15.41
N VAL A 581 27.05 -45.27 14.55
CA VAL A 581 28.25 -44.88 13.82
C VAL A 581 28.75 -43.56 14.43
N TYR A 582 29.93 -43.61 15.04
CA TYR A 582 30.58 -42.43 15.66
C TYR A 582 31.54 -41.81 14.67
N LEU A 583 31.43 -40.50 14.49
CA LEU A 583 32.28 -39.71 13.62
C LEU A 583 33.34 -39.00 14.43
N LEU A 584 34.51 -38.78 13.84
CA LEU A 584 35.57 -37.96 14.41
C LEU A 584 35.07 -36.52 14.62
N LYS A 585 35.65 -35.83 15.60
CA LYS A 585 35.16 -34.51 16.07
C LYS A 585 35.06 -33.45 14.99
N ASP A 586 35.99 -33.39 14.06
CA ASP A 586 36.08 -32.31 13.05
C ASP A 586 36.05 -32.83 11.60
N SER A 587 35.61 -34.07 11.39
CA SER A 587 35.48 -34.67 10.06
C SER A 587 34.22 -35.55 9.96
N SER A 588 33.90 -36.00 8.75
CA SER A 588 32.89 -37.03 8.50
C SER A 588 33.48 -38.45 8.50
N GLU A 589 34.73 -38.62 8.98
CA GLU A 589 35.38 -39.91 9.05
C GLU A 589 34.79 -40.76 10.21
N VAL A 590 34.58 -42.02 9.96
CA VAL A 590 34.07 -42.96 10.96
C VAL A 590 35.17 -43.30 11.99
N GLU A 591 34.96 -43.03 13.25
CA GLU A 591 35.84 -43.43 14.37
C GLU A 591 35.62 -44.90 14.74
N LYS A 592 34.36 -45.22 15.02
CA LYS A 592 33.94 -46.59 15.37
C LYS A 592 32.49 -46.82 14.98
N THR A 593 32.15 -48.09 14.80
CA THR A 593 30.77 -48.56 14.62
C THR A 593 30.42 -49.57 15.67
N ILE A 594 29.30 -49.41 16.34
CA ILE A 594 28.75 -50.39 17.30
C ILE A 594 27.42 -50.90 16.75
N ALA A 595 27.25 -52.21 16.61
CA ALA A 595 25.98 -52.79 16.20
C ALA A 595 25.51 -53.82 17.25
N GLN A 596 24.18 -53.91 17.41
CA GLN A 596 23.55 -54.70 18.46
C GLN A 596 22.31 -55.42 17.95
N ARG A 597 22.04 -56.54 18.53
CA ARG A 597 20.89 -57.43 18.25
C ARG A 597 20.95 -58.01 16.82
N ASN A 598 21.07 -59.34 16.73
CA ASN A 598 21.13 -60.10 15.47
C ASN A 598 22.25 -59.60 14.53
N VAL A 599 23.44 -59.42 15.10
CA VAL A 599 24.58 -58.87 14.32
C VAL A 599 25.14 -59.93 13.37
N VAL A 600 25.28 -59.58 12.10
CA VAL A 600 25.99 -60.37 11.07
C VAL A 600 26.96 -59.47 10.34
N LEU A 601 28.26 -59.77 10.45
CA LEU A 601 29.32 -59.18 9.66
C LEU A 601 29.67 -60.14 8.50
N THR A 602 29.58 -59.68 7.28
CA THR A 602 29.93 -60.49 6.10
C THR A 602 31.09 -59.81 5.35
N GLN A 603 32.14 -60.59 5.09
CA GLN A 603 33.30 -60.20 4.29
C GLN A 603 33.54 -61.26 3.21
N PRO A 604 34.33 -61.04 2.16
CA PRO A 604 34.49 -62.02 1.06
C PRO A 604 34.82 -63.46 1.50
N ASN A 605 35.69 -63.60 2.49
CA ASN A 605 36.14 -64.91 2.97
C ASN A 605 35.74 -65.19 4.43
N ARG A 606 34.94 -64.31 5.05
CA ARG A 606 34.63 -64.39 6.48
C ARG A 606 33.22 -63.94 6.79
N LYS A 607 32.59 -64.63 7.76
CA LYS A 607 31.30 -64.30 8.33
C LYS A 607 31.38 -64.31 9.85
N GLY A 608 31.01 -63.18 10.48
CA GLY A 608 30.88 -63.06 11.94
C GLY A 608 29.42 -62.93 12.35
N THR A 609 29.01 -63.65 13.39
CA THR A 609 27.66 -63.55 13.97
C THR A 609 27.73 -63.39 15.48
N GLY A 610 26.81 -62.59 16.06
CA GLY A 610 26.77 -62.32 17.47
C GLY A 610 25.61 -61.40 17.87
N ASP A 611 25.57 -61.05 19.16
CA ASP A 611 24.56 -60.13 19.69
C ASP A 611 25.04 -58.69 19.69
N TRP A 612 26.37 -58.49 19.63
CA TRP A 612 27.02 -57.19 19.69
C TRP A 612 28.36 -57.19 18.95
N ILE A 613 28.63 -56.14 18.21
CA ILE A 613 29.93 -55.89 17.56
C ILE A 613 30.36 -54.45 17.76
N GLN A 614 31.67 -54.23 17.98
CA GLN A 614 32.31 -52.92 17.86
C GLN A 614 33.46 -53.06 16.86
N TYR A 615 33.42 -52.24 15.83
CA TYR A 615 34.51 -52.04 14.89
C TYR A 615 35.18 -50.68 15.16
N THR A 616 36.51 -50.66 15.32
CA THR A 616 37.31 -49.43 15.52
C THR A 616 38.20 -49.23 14.29
N SER A 617 38.04 -48.07 13.63
CA SER A 617 38.69 -47.76 12.33
C SER A 617 40.21 -47.56 12.47
N ALA A 618 40.69 -46.96 13.58
CA ALA A 618 42.10 -46.65 13.80
C ALA A 618 42.93 -47.92 13.90
N ASP A 619 42.45 -48.94 14.59
CA ASP A 619 43.13 -50.18 14.88
C ASP A 619 42.79 -51.32 13.88
N GLU A 620 41.75 -51.11 13.09
CA GLU A 620 41.13 -52.14 12.22
C GLU A 620 40.77 -53.42 13.00
N VAL A 621 40.18 -53.24 14.19
CA VAL A 621 39.82 -54.33 15.04
C VAL A 621 38.31 -54.40 15.20
N ALA A 622 37.75 -55.60 15.03
CA ALA A 622 36.36 -55.88 15.34
C ALA A 622 36.26 -56.81 16.58
N VAL A 623 35.48 -56.41 17.55
CA VAL A 623 35.16 -57.19 18.74
C VAL A 623 33.72 -57.66 18.66
N LEU A 624 33.50 -58.98 18.55
CA LEU A 624 32.18 -59.60 18.57
C LEU A 624 31.88 -60.20 19.95
N LYS A 625 30.68 -60.05 20.42
CA LYS A 625 30.15 -60.67 21.64
C LYS A 625 28.82 -61.36 21.34
N GLY A 626 28.57 -62.51 21.96
CA GLY A 626 27.33 -63.25 21.77
C GLY A 626 27.29 -64.48 22.65
N ASN A 627 26.19 -65.24 22.54
CA ASN A 627 25.99 -66.44 23.32
C ASN A 627 25.65 -67.65 22.43
N PRO A 628 26.65 -68.24 21.68
CA PRO A 628 28.02 -67.75 21.48
C PRO A 628 28.10 -66.70 20.32
N ALA A 629 29.21 -65.90 20.30
CA ALA A 629 29.66 -65.26 19.10
C ALA A 629 30.42 -66.26 18.22
N ARG A 630 30.29 -66.13 16.89
CA ARG A 630 30.92 -67.09 15.93
C ARG A 630 31.57 -66.32 14.80
N VAL A 631 32.75 -66.74 14.43
CA VAL A 631 33.47 -66.28 13.21
C VAL A 631 33.75 -67.50 12.36
N GLU A 632 33.29 -67.51 11.12
CA GLU A 632 33.55 -68.52 10.10
C GLU A 632 34.51 -67.94 9.05
N ASP A 633 35.60 -68.61 8.80
CA ASP A 633 36.56 -68.27 7.74
C ASP A 633 36.58 -69.37 6.72
N ALA A 634 36.45 -69.01 5.40
CA ALA A 634 36.34 -69.97 4.32
C ALA A 634 37.54 -70.92 4.25
N GLU A 635 38.73 -70.42 4.61
CA GLU A 635 39.98 -71.19 4.53
C GLU A 635 40.40 -71.76 5.89
N LYS A 636 40.21 -71.04 6.98
CA LYS A 636 40.75 -71.37 8.30
C LYS A 636 39.78 -72.15 9.17
N GLY A 637 38.47 -72.15 8.87
CA GLY A 637 37.46 -72.84 9.63
C GLY A 637 36.62 -71.90 10.50
N SER A 638 36.13 -72.36 11.67
CA SER A 638 35.26 -71.54 12.51
C SER A 638 35.74 -71.47 13.95
N THR A 639 35.51 -70.32 14.60
CA THR A 639 35.80 -70.09 16.02
C THR A 639 34.56 -69.54 16.70
N GLU A 640 34.20 -70.14 17.84
CA GLU A 640 33.07 -69.75 18.70
C GLU A 640 33.55 -69.42 20.09
N GLY A 641 32.96 -68.38 20.71
CA GLY A 641 33.29 -67.97 22.07
C GLY A 641 32.36 -66.87 22.58
N GLY A 642 32.45 -66.54 23.87
CA GLY A 642 31.67 -65.41 24.42
C GLY A 642 32.08 -64.06 23.89
N ARG A 643 33.40 -63.90 23.59
CA ARG A 643 33.99 -62.71 22.97
C ARG A 643 35.05 -63.14 21.96
N LEU A 644 34.97 -62.59 20.78
CA LEU A 644 35.93 -62.83 19.69
C LEU A 644 36.52 -61.48 19.25
N THR A 645 37.83 -61.36 19.26
CA THR A 645 38.55 -60.18 18.76
C THR A 645 39.17 -60.53 17.41
N VAL A 646 38.75 -59.84 16.37
CA VAL A 646 39.16 -60.06 14.95
C VAL A 646 40.04 -58.93 14.53
N TYR A 647 41.27 -59.20 14.19
CA TYR A 647 42.23 -58.26 13.58
C TYR A 647 42.04 -58.30 12.07
N MET A 648 41.54 -57.25 11.50
CA MET A 648 41.15 -57.20 10.08
C MET A 648 42.36 -57.21 9.14
N ARG A 649 43.53 -56.75 9.61
CA ARG A 649 44.79 -56.69 8.83
C ARG A 649 45.38 -58.06 8.53
N ASP A 650 45.48 -58.91 9.51
CA ASP A 650 46.16 -60.24 9.42
C ASP A 650 45.18 -61.42 9.51
N GLY A 651 43.91 -61.12 9.72
CA GLY A 651 42.86 -62.13 9.81
C GLY A 651 42.96 -62.99 11.07
N ARG A 652 43.72 -62.58 12.06
CA ARG A 652 43.86 -63.28 13.36
C ARG A 652 42.59 -63.13 14.16
N VAL A 653 42.13 -64.21 14.77
CA VAL A 653 40.98 -64.24 15.70
C VAL A 653 41.46 -64.69 17.06
N ILE A 654 41.22 -63.90 18.09
CA ILE A 654 41.47 -64.23 19.47
C ILE A 654 40.09 -64.46 20.11
N ALA A 655 39.91 -65.58 20.77
CA ALA A 655 38.70 -65.95 21.49
C ALA A 655 38.93 -65.91 23.00
N ASP A 656 38.13 -65.13 23.69
CA ASP A 656 38.12 -65.02 25.14
C ASP A 656 36.77 -65.50 25.69
N ASP A 657 36.80 -66.16 26.84
CA ASP A 657 35.61 -66.50 27.59
C ASP A 657 35.25 -65.41 28.59
N VAL A 658 34.13 -64.73 28.37
CA VAL A 658 33.68 -63.58 29.20
C VAL A 658 32.61 -64.00 30.21
N ARG A 659 32.32 -65.32 30.40
CA ARG A 659 31.36 -65.75 31.41
C ARG A 659 31.99 -65.73 32.80
N GLY A 660 31.20 -65.31 33.80
CA GLY A 660 31.69 -65.14 35.17
C GLY A 660 32.09 -66.42 35.83
N PRO A 661 32.61 -66.40 37.08
CA PRO A 661 33.34 -67.50 37.75
C PRO A 661 32.50 -68.77 38.00
N ARG A 662 31.22 -68.77 37.70
CA ARG A 662 30.32 -69.95 37.98
C ARG A 662 29.90 -70.78 36.74
N SER A 663 30.32 -70.39 35.53
CA SER A 663 30.04 -71.18 34.30
C SER A 663 31.09 -70.85 33.25
N PRO A 664 32.21 -71.57 33.17
CA PRO A 664 33.21 -71.38 32.14
C PRO A 664 32.60 -71.68 30.75
N GLY A 665 32.49 -70.64 29.90
CA GLY A 665 32.10 -70.83 28.52
C GLY A 665 33.24 -71.52 27.75
N ARG A 666 32.93 -72.49 26.92
CA ARG A 666 33.93 -73.18 26.13
C ARG A 666 34.20 -72.39 24.83
N VAL A 667 35.47 -72.05 24.57
CA VAL A 667 35.90 -71.67 23.24
C VAL A 667 35.95 -72.92 22.39
N ARG A 668 35.30 -72.86 21.23
CA ARG A 668 35.36 -73.98 20.24
C ARG A 668 35.98 -73.43 18.98
N SER A 669 37.05 -74.10 18.48
CA SER A 669 37.67 -73.78 17.21
C SER A 669 37.71 -75.05 16.34
N VAL A 670 37.29 -74.93 15.09
CA VAL A 670 37.32 -75.98 14.08
C VAL A 670 38.17 -75.53 12.95
N HIS A 671 39.29 -76.17 12.74
CA HIS A 671 40.24 -75.85 11.69
C HIS A 671 40.03 -76.72 10.43
N LYS A 672 40.04 -76.11 9.26
CA LYS A 672 40.11 -76.81 7.98
C LYS A 672 41.56 -77.16 7.67
N VAL A 673 41.86 -78.42 7.53
CA VAL A 673 43.18 -78.88 7.08
C VAL A 673 43.14 -78.99 5.53
N LYS A 674 44.01 -78.29 4.83
CA LYS A 674 44.18 -78.52 3.38
C LYS A 674 44.71 -79.94 3.22
N LYS A 675 44.00 -80.86 2.51
CA LYS A 675 44.57 -82.11 2.02
C LYS A 675 45.69 -81.69 1.03
N GLN A 676 46.90 -82.10 1.34
CA GLN A 676 48.04 -82.09 0.42
C GLN A 676 47.73 -82.81 -0.85
#